data_7167bbb4c2212ef13ef197a0ee402cdf
#
_entry.id   7167bbb4c2212ef13ef197a0ee402cdf
#
_cell.length_a   1.000
_cell.length_b   1.000
_cell.length_c   1.000
_cell.angle_alpha   90.00
_cell.angle_beta   90.00
_cell.angle_gamma   90.00
#
_symmetry.space_group_name_H-M   'P 1'
#
loop_
_entity.id
_entity.type
_entity.pdbx_description
1 polymer ?
#
loop_
_entity_poly.entity_id
_entity_poly.type
_entity_poly.pdbx_seq_one_letter_code
_entity_poly.pdbx_strand_id
1 'polypeptide(L)'
;MKRILTTIMLATLGCSSFAREHNKGFAGEELSHIAFPIGGLGSGMFCIEGTGAISNLSFHHYPELFHEPCTFAAIHIDGATDGTKVLEANVPDYKIFGRREGGMGVGGTTWGLPRFDEGRFKARFPFANISLSDNDIPLDVDITAWNPFIPGDEDNSGLPVGGMEYSFKNISSECVNAVFSFNTRNFMWRSNDAESPITKMENGFVLNQNPVPNMVDAEGHCAIFTDEANAVVDYCWFRGGWFDPLTMAWNKVSSGEVTPNEPATGAPGASLFVPFSLKPGESKTIHLYMAWYVPTSIHRIGPDAETDNDCGDCYNPDDYKDYPERYEPWYSRRFSSVSDVASYWLANYQGLKEATETFTRTFYDSTLPAEVVEAIADNLTILKSTTVMRQHDGRLWVWEGSGDNWGSCHGSCTHVWNYAQAIPHLFPRMERSLRETEFLVDQNKDGHQVFRANIPIRPVKHDFHSAADGQLGGIMKVYREWRISGDNDWIRRLYPQIKKSMDYCIRTWDPDEKGALEEPHHNTYDIEFWGPDGMCTSFYAGALNSIVHIGEFLGEDTSRYSDLLRKSLKYMNDELWNGEYFIQKIRWKGLKAEDPTSAQSFHSGYSDEARKVLEKEGPKYQYGNGCLSDGIIGGWMSMVCGLEEPFGKEKVAGHLNSVYKYNLKHDLRDHANPQRPGYAVGDDGGLLLCTWPKGGKPSLPFVYSDEVWTGIEFQVAAHLMFEGEVEKGLDIVRACLDRYDGIRRNPYNEYECGSWYARALSSYSLLQALTGIRFDAVTGTLFIDSRIGNDFRSFFSAEGWYGTVGLEKGKPFVKVSKGDATIKKCMVNGRKMKVKFHVD
;
A
#
# COMPACT_ATOMS: atom_id res chain seq x y z
N MET A 1 -59.42 -6.32 48.65
CA MET A 1 -58.38 -7.08 47.94
C MET A 1 -58.44 -6.68 46.48
N LYS A 2 -57.61 -5.68 46.12
CA LYS A 2 -57.42 -5.29 44.68
C LYS A 2 -56.02 -5.73 44.31
N ARG A 3 -55.92 -6.62 43.35
CA ARG A 3 -54.63 -7.06 42.70
C ARG A 3 -54.23 -5.98 41.70
N ILE A 4 -53.07 -5.41 41.92
CA ILE A 4 -52.41 -4.54 40.93
C ILE A 4 -51.49 -5.44 40.07
N LEU A 5 -51.85 -5.55 38.77
CA LEU A 5 -50.98 -6.15 37.78
C LEU A 5 -49.98 -5.06 37.34
N THR A 6 -48.70 -5.27 37.64
CA THR A 6 -47.60 -4.45 37.10
C THR A 6 -47.15 -5.11 35.83
N THR A 7 -47.45 -4.50 34.67
CA THR A 7 -46.91 -4.92 33.35
C THR A 7 -45.51 -4.36 33.25
N ILE A 8 -44.51 -5.23 33.27
CA ILE A 8 -43.11 -4.90 32.96
C ILE A 8 -43.00 -4.85 31.43
N MET A 9 -42.85 -3.64 30.90
CA MET A 9 -42.53 -3.40 29.50
C MET A 9 -41.01 -3.56 29.38
N LEU A 10 -40.55 -4.72 28.88
CA LEU A 10 -39.18 -4.88 28.45
C LEU A 10 -38.99 -4.01 27.17
N ALA A 11 -38.34 -2.87 27.38
CA ALA A 11 -37.78 -2.13 26.24
C ALA A 11 -36.54 -2.92 25.76
N THR A 12 -36.67 -3.67 24.68
CA THR A 12 -35.57 -4.13 23.87
C THR A 12 -34.97 -2.90 23.21
N LEU A 13 -33.92 -2.35 23.79
CA LEU A 13 -33.00 -1.47 23.08
C LEU A 13 -32.31 -2.33 22.00
N GLY A 14 -32.91 -2.37 20.83
CA GLY A 14 -32.21 -2.78 19.65
C GLY A 14 -31.13 -1.73 19.39
N CYS A 15 -29.88 -2.03 19.67
CA CYS A 15 -28.77 -1.37 19.02
C CYS A 15 -28.88 -1.67 17.53
N SER A 16 -29.62 -0.83 16.80
CA SER A 16 -29.39 -0.68 15.39
C SER A 16 -28.02 0.00 15.29
N SER A 17 -26.96 -0.78 15.10
CA SER A 17 -25.74 -0.24 14.53
C SER A 17 -26.15 0.37 13.19
N PHE A 18 -26.21 1.69 13.11
CA PHE A 18 -26.28 2.35 11.81
C PHE A 18 -25.05 1.90 11.04
N ALA A 19 -25.25 1.18 9.96
CA ALA A 19 -24.15 0.79 9.08
C ALA A 19 -23.38 2.06 8.69
N ARG A 20 -22.04 2.01 8.79
CA ARG A 20 -21.17 3.12 8.40
C ARG A 20 -21.50 3.53 6.96
N GLU A 21 -21.63 4.80 6.72
CA GLU A 21 -21.80 5.36 5.37
C GLU A 21 -20.40 5.51 4.75
N HIS A 22 -20.12 4.76 3.71
CA HIS A 22 -18.83 4.76 3.03
C HIS A 22 -18.66 5.96 2.09
N ASN A 23 -17.40 6.42 1.90
CA ASN A 23 -17.03 7.58 1.08
C ASN A 23 -17.65 8.94 1.50
N LYS A 24 -18.16 9.05 2.72
CA LYS A 24 -18.76 10.30 3.22
C LYS A 24 -17.74 11.33 3.73
N GLY A 25 -16.52 10.87 4.08
CA GLY A 25 -15.51 11.64 4.79
C GLY A 25 -15.62 11.52 6.30
N PHE A 26 -14.76 12.23 7.04
CA PHE A 26 -14.53 12.14 8.48
C PHE A 26 -14.67 13.53 9.12
N ALA A 27 -15.12 13.58 10.38
CA ALA A 27 -15.29 14.82 11.14
C ALA A 27 -15.17 14.57 12.66
N GLY A 28 -14.88 15.61 13.44
CA GLY A 28 -14.78 15.52 14.89
C GLY A 28 -13.69 14.55 15.33
N GLU A 29 -14.03 13.59 16.20
CA GLU A 29 -13.07 12.60 16.71
C GLU A 29 -12.50 11.68 15.63
N GLU A 30 -13.23 11.45 14.54
CA GLU A 30 -12.78 10.64 13.41
C GLU A 30 -11.56 11.23 12.70
N LEU A 31 -11.21 12.51 12.91
CA LEU A 31 -10.02 13.15 12.34
C LEU A 31 -8.72 12.75 13.03
N SER A 32 -8.81 12.14 14.22
CA SER A 32 -7.70 11.99 15.16
C SER A 32 -6.49 11.24 14.60
N HIS A 33 -6.72 10.14 13.89
CA HIS A 33 -5.64 9.29 13.38
C HIS A 33 -5.46 9.36 11.87
N ILE A 34 -6.21 10.23 11.18
CA ILE A 34 -6.06 10.38 9.73
C ILE A 34 -4.69 11.01 9.42
N ALA A 35 -3.93 10.34 8.56
CA ALA A 35 -2.73 10.86 7.92
C ALA A 35 -2.68 10.28 6.50
N PHE A 36 -2.87 11.14 5.50
CA PHE A 36 -2.98 10.76 4.09
C PHE A 36 -1.67 11.06 3.36
N PRO A 37 -1.00 10.07 2.75
CA PRO A 37 0.28 10.25 2.09
C PRO A 37 0.19 11.14 0.84
N ILE A 38 1.04 12.15 0.79
CA ILE A 38 1.31 13.00 -0.36
C ILE A 38 2.76 12.76 -0.76
N GLY A 39 2.95 11.95 -1.78
CA GLY A 39 4.28 11.56 -2.24
C GLY A 39 4.24 10.85 -3.58
N GLY A 40 5.34 10.77 -4.29
CA GLY A 40 5.45 10.08 -5.57
C GLY A 40 5.84 8.61 -5.41
N LEU A 41 5.60 7.82 -6.43
CA LEU A 41 6.02 6.41 -6.50
C LEU A 41 7.55 6.29 -6.32
N GLY A 42 7.97 5.89 -5.12
CA GLY A 42 9.37 5.69 -4.78
C GLY A 42 10.18 6.96 -4.55
N SER A 43 9.55 8.10 -4.27
CA SER A 43 10.24 9.39 -4.05
C SER A 43 10.15 9.93 -2.62
N GLY A 44 9.57 9.20 -1.68
CA GLY A 44 9.28 9.67 -0.34
C GLY A 44 7.94 10.39 -0.25
N MET A 45 7.58 10.84 0.95
CA MET A 45 6.27 11.44 1.23
C MET A 45 6.30 12.41 2.41
N PHE A 46 5.27 13.22 2.52
CA PHE A 46 4.73 13.73 3.78
C PHE A 46 3.25 13.31 3.88
N CYS A 47 2.65 13.42 5.05
CA CYS A 47 1.21 13.24 5.21
C CYS A 47 0.51 14.56 5.48
N ILE A 48 -0.69 14.71 4.91
CA ILE A 48 -1.67 15.68 5.38
C ILE A 48 -2.62 14.96 6.33
N GLU A 49 -2.78 15.50 7.54
CA GLU A 49 -3.65 14.91 8.56
C GLU A 49 -5.12 15.26 8.36
N GLY A 50 -5.99 14.53 9.03
CA GLY A 50 -7.43 14.84 9.04
C GLY A 50 -7.75 16.25 9.52
N THR A 51 -6.91 16.81 10.38
CA THR A 51 -6.98 18.18 10.89
C THR A 51 -6.45 19.23 9.93
N GLY A 52 -5.69 18.85 8.90
CA GLY A 52 -4.97 19.76 7.99
C GLY A 52 -3.50 19.96 8.36
N ALA A 53 -3.01 19.37 9.46
CA ALA A 53 -1.61 19.43 9.83
C ALA A 53 -0.71 18.60 8.89
N ILE A 54 0.57 18.94 8.85
CA ILE A 54 1.59 18.21 8.08
C ILE A 54 2.40 17.33 9.02
N SER A 55 2.50 16.04 8.70
CA SER A 55 3.22 15.05 9.51
C SER A 55 3.95 14.01 8.68
N ASN A 56 4.65 13.10 9.35
CA ASN A 56 5.31 11.93 8.74
C ASN A 56 6.25 12.30 7.58
N LEU A 57 7.01 13.41 7.72
CA LEU A 57 7.93 13.86 6.68
C LEU A 57 9.05 12.84 6.49
N SER A 58 8.99 12.09 5.39
CA SER A 58 9.86 10.96 5.08
C SER A 58 10.54 11.16 3.73
N PHE A 59 11.54 12.06 3.67
CA PHE A 59 12.22 12.44 2.43
C PHE A 59 13.56 11.74 2.20
N HIS A 60 14.17 11.20 3.27
CA HIS A 60 15.51 10.60 3.25
C HIS A 60 15.50 9.09 2.91
N HIS A 61 14.51 8.60 2.14
CA HIS A 61 14.38 7.23 1.64
C HIS A 61 14.12 6.16 2.71
N TYR A 62 13.75 6.55 3.92
CA TYR A 62 13.23 5.67 4.96
C TYR A 62 12.06 6.34 5.67
N PRO A 63 11.21 5.57 6.34
CA PRO A 63 10.12 6.13 7.11
C PRO A 63 10.63 7.04 8.25
N GLU A 64 9.96 8.14 8.45
CA GLU A 64 10.08 9.00 9.62
C GLU A 64 8.67 9.28 10.14
N LEU A 65 7.99 8.22 10.60
CA LEU A 65 6.63 8.33 11.12
C LEU A 65 6.68 9.10 12.44
N PHE A 66 5.62 9.85 12.71
CA PHE A 66 5.55 10.79 13.84
C PHE A 66 6.53 11.96 13.76
N HIS A 67 7.24 12.15 12.62
CA HIS A 67 8.02 13.35 12.40
C HIS A 67 7.07 14.49 12.03
N GLU A 68 6.79 15.33 13.02
CA GLU A 68 6.02 16.57 12.89
C GLU A 68 6.95 17.75 13.15
N PRO A 69 7.54 18.34 12.11
CA PRO A 69 8.34 19.54 12.29
C PRO A 69 7.47 20.71 12.74
N CYS A 70 8.07 21.73 13.33
CA CYS A 70 7.38 22.98 13.63
C CYS A 70 7.04 23.71 12.31
N THR A 71 5.94 23.25 11.67
CA THR A 71 5.46 23.71 10.36
C THR A 71 3.97 23.94 10.44
N PHE A 72 3.48 25.07 9.93
CA PHE A 72 2.06 25.41 9.90
C PHE A 72 1.73 26.45 8.84
N ALA A 73 0.56 26.36 8.24
CA ALA A 73 -0.08 27.44 7.51
C ALA A 73 -0.99 28.24 8.44
N ALA A 74 -1.14 29.53 8.24
CA ALA A 74 -2.02 30.36 9.05
C ALA A 74 -2.69 31.45 8.21
N ILE A 75 -3.82 31.95 8.71
CA ILE A 75 -4.53 33.12 8.19
C ILE A 75 -4.60 34.21 9.26
N HIS A 76 -4.38 35.44 8.86
CA HIS A 76 -4.65 36.63 9.65
C HIS A 76 -5.70 37.48 8.95
N ILE A 77 -6.71 37.94 9.69
CA ILE A 77 -7.77 38.83 9.20
C ILE A 77 -7.61 40.20 9.82
N ASP A 78 -7.37 41.22 9.02
CA ASP A 78 -7.19 42.60 9.47
C ASP A 78 -8.42 43.10 10.25
N GLY A 79 -8.19 43.59 11.47
CA GLY A 79 -9.22 44.22 12.29
C GLY A 79 -10.21 43.26 12.97
N ALA A 80 -10.09 41.97 12.76
CA ALA A 80 -10.91 40.98 13.48
C ALA A 80 -10.31 40.67 14.87
N THR A 81 -11.14 40.62 15.88
CA THR A 81 -10.74 40.06 17.19
C THR A 81 -10.60 38.57 17.02
N ASP A 82 -9.49 37.99 17.52
CA ASP A 82 -9.17 36.56 17.39
C ASP A 82 -9.09 36.09 15.91
N GLY A 83 -8.86 37.03 14.98
CA GLY A 83 -8.80 36.81 13.53
C GLY A 83 -7.53 36.15 13.01
N THR A 84 -6.72 35.55 13.89
CA THR A 84 -5.50 34.81 13.47
C THR A 84 -5.57 33.38 13.95
N LYS A 85 -5.58 32.42 12.99
CA LYS A 85 -5.63 31.01 13.29
C LYS A 85 -4.72 30.20 12.37
N VAL A 86 -4.18 29.13 12.91
CA VAL A 86 -3.52 28.09 12.12
C VAL A 86 -4.59 27.40 11.28
N LEU A 87 -4.29 27.13 10.01
CA LEU A 87 -5.20 26.50 9.04
C LEU A 87 -5.31 24.99 9.28
N GLU A 88 -5.68 24.66 10.51
CA GLU A 88 -5.84 23.31 11.04
C GLU A 88 -7.04 23.28 11.99
N ALA A 89 -7.72 22.14 12.09
CA ALA A 89 -8.66 21.86 13.15
C ALA A 89 -7.92 21.50 14.47
N ASN A 90 -8.66 21.25 15.53
CA ASN A 90 -8.12 20.97 16.85
C ASN A 90 -7.10 19.81 16.85
N VAL A 91 -6.03 19.98 17.63
CA VAL A 91 -5.00 18.94 17.80
C VAL A 91 -5.61 17.72 18.48
N PRO A 92 -5.43 16.50 17.95
CA PRO A 92 -5.91 15.28 18.57
C PRO A 92 -5.35 15.07 19.99
N ASP A 93 -6.20 14.68 20.93
CA ASP A 93 -5.84 14.53 22.34
C ASP A 93 -4.68 13.56 22.56
N TYR A 94 -4.59 12.48 21.78
CA TYR A 94 -3.51 11.49 21.93
C TYR A 94 -2.10 12.07 21.65
N LYS A 95 -1.99 13.16 20.89
CA LYS A 95 -0.72 13.84 20.63
C LYS A 95 -0.24 14.63 21.86
N ILE A 96 -1.17 15.17 22.64
CA ILE A 96 -0.89 16.00 23.81
C ILE A 96 -0.85 15.13 25.07
N PHE A 97 -1.85 14.26 25.24
CA PHE A 97 -2.04 13.45 26.45
C PHE A 97 -1.74 11.97 26.17
N GLY A 98 -1.17 11.26 27.14
CA GLY A 98 -0.94 9.83 27.04
C GLY A 98 0.27 9.37 26.22
N ARG A 99 0.96 10.25 25.51
CA ARG A 99 2.21 9.93 24.82
C ARG A 99 3.40 9.89 25.79
N ARG A 100 4.50 9.24 25.38
CA ARG A 100 5.76 9.32 26.08
C ARG A 100 6.17 10.79 26.25
N GLU A 101 6.62 11.17 27.43
CA GLU A 101 7.03 12.55 27.79
C GLU A 101 5.91 13.60 27.74
N GLY A 102 4.65 13.21 27.61
CA GLY A 102 3.51 14.12 27.65
C GLY A 102 3.45 14.96 28.94
N GLY A 103 3.91 14.41 30.07
CA GLY A 103 4.04 15.14 31.34
C GLY A 103 5.06 16.31 31.32
N MET A 104 5.90 16.40 30.28
CA MET A 104 6.79 17.55 30.06
C MET A 104 6.12 18.69 29.27
N GLY A 105 4.81 18.55 28.96
CA GLY A 105 4.00 19.59 28.32
C GLY A 105 4.23 19.80 26.84
N VAL A 106 4.85 18.82 26.14
CA VAL A 106 5.09 18.79 24.68
C VAL A 106 5.62 20.11 24.08
N GLY A 107 6.54 20.74 24.78
CA GLY A 107 7.08 22.06 24.42
C GLY A 107 7.77 22.09 23.07
N GLY A 108 7.74 23.27 22.39
CA GLY A 108 8.39 23.48 21.09
C GLY A 108 7.57 23.03 19.88
N THR A 109 6.33 22.61 20.09
CA THR A 109 5.35 22.27 19.04
C THR A 109 4.48 23.47 18.67
N THR A 110 3.74 23.38 17.58
CA THR A 110 2.73 24.37 17.17
C THR A 110 1.39 24.16 17.89
N TRP A 111 1.25 23.11 18.70
CA TRP A 111 -0.04 22.64 19.21
C TRP A 111 -0.75 23.61 20.16
N GLY A 112 -0.02 24.55 20.76
CA GLY A 112 -0.58 25.62 21.59
C GLY A 112 -1.05 26.85 20.83
N LEU A 113 -0.95 26.89 19.47
CA LEU A 113 -1.41 28.01 18.65
C LEU A 113 -2.92 27.90 18.39
N PRO A 114 -3.65 29.06 18.25
CA PRO A 114 -5.09 29.05 17.94
C PRO A 114 -5.40 28.36 16.60
N ARG A 115 -6.47 27.56 16.57
CA ARG A 115 -6.91 26.77 15.43
C ARG A 115 -8.39 26.98 15.15
N PHE A 116 -8.86 26.48 14.01
CA PHE A 116 -10.26 26.45 13.65
C PHE A 116 -11.05 25.51 14.56
N ASP A 117 -12.29 25.86 14.87
CA ASP A 117 -13.18 25.11 15.73
C ASP A 117 -13.61 23.78 15.12
N GLU A 118 -13.86 23.75 13.82
CA GLU A 118 -14.37 22.59 13.11
C GLU A 118 -13.53 22.25 11.89
N GLY A 119 -13.34 20.95 11.67
CA GLY A 119 -12.70 20.40 10.48
C GLY A 119 -13.47 19.22 9.92
N ARG A 120 -13.36 19.03 8.60
CA ARG A 120 -13.88 17.87 7.89
C ARG A 120 -12.86 17.40 6.86
N PHE A 121 -12.58 16.12 6.85
CA PHE A 121 -11.65 15.48 5.90
C PHE A 121 -12.41 14.59 4.92
N LYS A 122 -12.03 14.65 3.63
CA LYS A 122 -12.52 13.73 2.61
C LYS A 122 -11.45 13.44 1.57
N ALA A 123 -11.05 12.18 1.45
CA ALA A 123 -10.19 11.76 0.35
C ALA A 123 -10.99 11.44 -0.91
N ARG A 124 -10.39 11.79 -2.03
CA ARG A 124 -10.72 11.31 -3.37
C ARG A 124 -9.42 10.95 -4.05
N PHE A 125 -8.88 9.78 -3.71
CA PHE A 125 -7.53 9.39 -4.10
C PHE A 125 -7.17 9.84 -5.52
N PRO A 126 -6.03 10.51 -5.74
CA PRO A 126 -4.98 10.86 -4.79
C PRO A 126 -5.12 12.24 -4.13
N PHE A 127 -6.32 12.84 -4.15
CA PHE A 127 -6.60 14.13 -3.52
C PHE A 127 -7.11 13.95 -2.08
N ALA A 128 -6.54 14.71 -1.15
CA ALA A 128 -7.05 14.90 0.20
C ALA A 128 -7.68 16.30 0.30
N ASN A 129 -8.92 16.37 0.81
CA ASN A 129 -9.65 17.62 0.93
C ASN A 129 -10.01 17.84 2.39
N ILE A 130 -9.69 19.02 2.94
CA ILE A 130 -10.01 19.44 4.29
C ILE A 130 -10.81 20.72 4.21
N SER A 131 -11.99 20.76 4.83
CA SER A 131 -12.77 21.97 4.99
C SER A 131 -12.70 22.42 6.44
N LEU A 132 -12.41 23.69 6.68
CA LEU A 132 -12.31 24.30 7.99
C LEU A 132 -13.35 25.40 8.15
N SER A 133 -14.00 25.46 9.30
CA SER A 133 -14.94 26.52 9.65
C SER A 133 -14.77 27.01 11.09
N ASP A 134 -15.01 28.30 11.29
CA ASP A 134 -14.83 28.96 12.57
C ASP A 134 -15.74 30.20 12.65
N ASN A 135 -16.28 30.47 13.84
CA ASN A 135 -17.20 31.61 14.03
C ASN A 135 -16.50 32.96 14.03
N ASP A 136 -15.22 33.01 14.34
CA ASP A 136 -14.40 34.24 14.41
C ASP A 136 -13.76 34.60 13.06
N ILE A 137 -13.72 33.67 12.13
CA ILE A 137 -13.11 33.81 10.81
C ILE A 137 -14.21 33.97 9.74
N PRO A 138 -14.28 35.14 9.07
CA PRO A 138 -15.34 35.39 8.07
C PRO A 138 -15.05 34.74 6.70
N LEU A 139 -14.34 33.63 6.68
CA LEU A 139 -13.95 32.88 5.49
C LEU A 139 -14.31 31.41 5.64
N ASP A 140 -14.95 30.81 4.63
CA ASP A 140 -14.87 29.36 4.43
C ASP A 140 -13.47 29.02 3.89
N VAL A 141 -12.86 27.99 4.44
CA VAL A 141 -11.52 27.54 4.04
C VAL A 141 -11.55 26.10 3.59
N ASP A 142 -11.06 25.85 2.37
CA ASP A 142 -10.84 24.51 1.84
C ASP A 142 -9.37 24.30 1.51
N ILE A 143 -8.81 23.18 1.92
CA ILE A 143 -7.44 22.77 1.62
C ILE A 143 -7.52 21.51 0.74
N THR A 144 -6.84 21.53 -0.40
CA THR A 144 -6.69 20.36 -1.27
C THR A 144 -5.21 20.01 -1.38
N ALA A 145 -4.82 18.84 -0.90
CA ALA A 145 -3.45 18.33 -1.02
C ALA A 145 -3.40 17.16 -2.01
N TRP A 146 -2.38 17.14 -2.87
CA TRP A 146 -2.25 16.13 -3.90
C TRP A 146 -0.82 16.00 -4.45
N ASN A 147 -0.58 14.90 -5.11
CA ASN A 147 0.60 14.63 -5.93
C ASN A 147 0.12 13.82 -7.16
N PRO A 148 0.78 13.91 -8.31
CA PRO A 148 0.35 13.19 -9.51
C PRO A 148 0.22 11.68 -9.29
N PHE A 149 -0.89 11.13 -9.81
CA PHE A 149 -1.11 9.70 -9.91
C PHE A 149 -1.81 9.40 -11.24
N ILE A 150 -1.02 8.93 -12.19
CA ILE A 150 -1.43 8.82 -13.59
C ILE A 150 -1.12 7.40 -14.06
N PRO A 151 -2.09 6.47 -14.10
CA PRO A 151 -1.84 5.10 -14.53
C PRO A 151 -1.09 5.02 -15.86
N GLY A 152 -0.03 4.20 -15.91
CA GLY A 152 0.87 4.04 -17.04
C GLY A 152 1.89 5.18 -17.24
N ASP A 153 1.93 6.17 -16.35
CA ASP A 153 2.92 7.25 -16.33
C ASP A 153 3.65 7.26 -14.97
N GLU A 154 4.52 6.29 -14.78
CA GLU A 154 5.29 6.11 -13.55
C GLU A 154 6.27 7.26 -13.29
N ASP A 155 6.69 7.96 -14.33
CA ASP A 155 7.68 9.05 -14.21
C ASP A 155 7.07 10.31 -13.62
N ASN A 156 5.88 10.69 -14.04
CA ASN A 156 5.17 11.81 -13.44
C ASN A 156 4.49 11.42 -12.12
N SER A 157 4.07 10.17 -11.97
CA SER A 157 3.55 9.66 -10.70
C SER A 157 4.64 9.49 -9.63
N GLY A 158 5.93 9.49 -10.01
CA GLY A 158 7.10 9.39 -9.14
C GLY A 158 7.78 10.73 -8.82
N LEU A 159 7.16 11.88 -9.09
CA LEU A 159 7.75 13.19 -8.80
C LEU A 159 7.88 13.43 -7.29
N PRO A 160 9.07 13.91 -6.81
CA PRO A 160 9.28 14.27 -5.41
C PRO A 160 8.71 15.66 -5.11
N VAL A 161 7.37 15.78 -5.18
CA VAL A 161 6.67 17.04 -4.98
C VAL A 161 5.25 16.83 -4.49
N GLY A 162 4.75 17.69 -3.62
CA GLY A 162 3.35 17.79 -3.22
C GLY A 162 2.79 19.19 -3.47
N GLY A 163 1.56 19.26 -3.97
CA GLY A 163 0.83 20.53 -4.11
C GLY A 163 -0.23 20.64 -3.02
N MET A 164 -0.37 21.83 -2.46
CA MET A 164 -1.43 22.20 -1.53
C MET A 164 -2.13 23.45 -2.05
N GLU A 165 -3.44 23.42 -2.12
CA GLU A 165 -4.26 24.53 -2.58
C GLU A 165 -5.11 25.02 -1.40
N TYR A 166 -4.88 26.24 -0.96
CA TYR A 166 -5.65 26.89 0.10
C TYR A 166 -6.68 27.82 -0.53
N SER A 167 -7.94 27.46 -0.48
CA SER A 167 -9.05 28.21 -1.05
C SER A 167 -9.82 28.95 0.05
N PHE A 168 -9.97 30.24 -0.11
CA PHE A 168 -10.65 31.12 0.81
C PHE A 168 -11.86 31.74 0.13
N LYS A 169 -13.04 31.69 0.77
CA LYS A 169 -14.27 32.33 0.28
C LYS A 169 -14.81 33.23 1.36
N ASN A 170 -14.98 34.52 1.04
CA ASN A 170 -15.59 35.49 1.94
C ASN A 170 -17.08 35.24 2.09
N ILE A 171 -17.49 34.81 3.30
CA ILE A 171 -18.90 34.55 3.65
C ILE A 171 -19.57 35.69 4.38
N SER A 172 -18.85 36.80 4.62
CA SER A 172 -19.36 37.98 5.29
C SER A 172 -19.99 38.99 4.30
N SER A 173 -20.65 40.00 4.83
CA SER A 173 -21.16 41.13 4.05
C SER A 173 -20.16 42.25 3.81
N GLU A 174 -18.97 42.17 4.40
CA GLU A 174 -17.91 43.20 4.33
C GLU A 174 -16.74 42.72 3.48
N CYS A 175 -15.91 43.65 3.02
CA CYS A 175 -14.61 43.31 2.43
C CYS A 175 -13.66 42.77 3.52
N VAL A 176 -13.02 41.64 3.24
CA VAL A 176 -12.01 41.02 4.13
C VAL A 176 -10.64 41.27 3.54
N ASN A 177 -9.74 41.88 4.33
CA ASN A 177 -8.32 41.90 4.04
C ASN A 177 -7.64 40.84 4.91
N ALA A 178 -6.80 40.06 4.30
CA ALA A 178 -6.20 38.91 4.98
C ALA A 178 -4.75 38.68 4.53
N VAL A 179 -3.99 38.00 5.36
CA VAL A 179 -2.65 37.53 5.06
C VAL A 179 -2.60 36.01 5.27
N PHE A 180 -2.42 35.26 4.20
CA PHE A 180 -2.02 33.85 4.29
C PHE A 180 -0.54 33.77 4.61
N SER A 181 -0.14 32.84 5.48
CA SER A 181 1.27 32.53 5.72
C SER A 181 1.53 31.04 5.78
N PHE A 182 2.73 30.64 5.33
CA PHE A 182 3.30 29.32 5.57
C PHE A 182 4.62 29.47 6.29
N ASN A 183 4.74 28.79 7.42
CA ASN A 183 5.78 28.99 8.42
C ASN A 183 6.41 27.65 8.76
N THR A 184 7.74 27.54 8.73
CA THR A 184 8.43 26.30 9.05
C THR A 184 9.82 26.50 9.61
N ARG A 185 10.21 25.62 10.54
CA ARG A 185 11.64 25.41 10.84
C ARG A 185 12.33 24.72 9.68
N ASN A 186 13.67 24.78 9.63
CA ASN A 186 14.43 23.98 8.68
C ASN A 186 14.40 22.50 9.11
N PHE A 187 13.41 21.74 8.59
CA PHE A 187 13.28 20.31 8.87
C PHE A 187 14.24 19.43 8.04
N MET A 188 14.98 20.03 7.08
CA MET A 188 16.05 19.32 6.38
C MET A 188 17.33 19.23 7.21
N TRP A 189 17.44 20.00 8.30
CA TRP A 189 18.58 19.95 9.20
C TRP A 189 18.79 18.57 9.81
N ARG A 190 20.02 18.04 9.69
CA ARG A 190 20.40 16.70 10.19
C ARG A 190 21.61 16.78 11.14
N SER A 191 22.53 17.71 10.91
CA SER A 191 23.77 17.82 11.68
C SER A 191 24.30 19.25 11.69
N ASN A 192 25.02 19.57 12.77
CA ASN A 192 25.77 20.82 12.88
C ASN A 192 27.18 20.75 12.25
N ASP A 193 27.60 19.59 11.73
CA ASP A 193 28.91 19.38 11.13
C ASP A 193 29.02 19.97 9.71
N ALA A 194 27.89 20.42 9.15
CA ALA A 194 27.82 21.19 7.92
C ALA A 194 26.77 22.29 8.01
N GLU A 195 26.86 23.28 7.14
CA GLU A 195 25.87 24.35 7.07
C GLU A 195 24.53 23.84 6.56
N SER A 196 23.44 24.34 7.17
CA SER A 196 22.07 24.07 6.79
C SER A 196 21.35 25.38 6.47
N PRO A 197 21.75 26.09 5.39
CA PRO A 197 21.27 27.44 5.10
C PRO A 197 19.82 27.41 4.57
N ILE A 198 19.08 28.50 4.84
CA ILE A 198 17.86 28.80 4.13
C ILE A 198 18.21 29.77 3.01
N THR A 199 17.92 29.39 1.77
CA THR A 199 18.32 30.16 0.58
C THR A 199 17.12 30.69 -0.21
N LYS A 200 17.37 31.70 -1.02
CA LYS A 200 16.34 32.36 -1.84
C LYS A 200 15.89 31.48 -2.99
N MET A 201 14.59 31.52 -3.25
CA MET A 201 13.94 31.05 -4.45
C MET A 201 12.90 32.07 -4.90
N GLU A 202 12.55 32.13 -6.17
CA GLU A 202 11.47 32.98 -6.67
C GLU A 202 10.15 32.61 -5.98
N ASN A 203 9.51 33.58 -5.35
CA ASN A 203 8.28 33.43 -4.57
C ASN A 203 8.33 32.27 -3.54
N GLY A 204 9.49 32.06 -2.93
CA GLY A 204 9.68 30.98 -1.99
C GLY A 204 11.08 30.92 -1.37
N PHE A 205 11.38 29.80 -0.75
CA PHE A 205 12.68 29.53 -0.11
C PHE A 205 13.04 28.06 -0.21
N VAL A 206 14.33 27.77 -0.06
CA VAL A 206 14.84 26.39 0.01
C VAL A 206 15.43 26.14 1.38
N LEU A 207 14.95 25.12 2.06
CA LEU A 207 15.54 24.53 3.25
C LEU A 207 16.63 23.56 2.80
N ASN A 208 17.85 23.72 3.33
CA ASN A 208 18.97 22.89 2.92
C ASN A 208 19.62 22.20 4.11
N GLN A 209 20.18 21.04 3.86
CA GLN A 209 21.26 20.43 4.59
C GLN A 209 22.36 20.10 3.59
N ASN A 210 23.51 20.72 3.75
CA ASN A 210 24.67 20.42 2.92
C ASN A 210 25.27 19.04 3.28
N PRO A 211 26.03 18.41 2.38
CA PRO A 211 26.70 17.15 2.67
C PRO A 211 27.50 17.19 3.97
N VAL A 212 27.37 16.15 4.79
CA VAL A 212 28.06 16.02 6.08
C VAL A 212 29.12 14.92 5.96
N PRO A 213 30.39 15.17 6.34
CA PRO A 213 31.40 14.12 6.35
C PRO A 213 30.93 12.90 7.18
N ASN A 214 31.05 11.71 6.62
CA ASN A 214 30.67 10.43 7.25
C ASN A 214 29.15 10.23 7.50
N MET A 215 28.28 11.10 6.97
CA MET A 215 26.82 10.94 7.00
C MET A 215 26.28 11.06 5.56
N VAL A 216 26.31 9.92 4.84
CA VAL A 216 26.05 9.89 3.40
C VAL A 216 24.62 10.27 3.00
N ASP A 217 23.68 10.17 3.94
CA ASP A 217 22.27 10.48 3.75
C ASP A 217 21.86 11.87 4.29
N ALA A 218 22.85 12.68 4.72
CA ALA A 218 22.54 13.97 5.31
C ALA A 218 22.09 14.99 4.27
N GLU A 219 22.70 14.98 3.06
CA GLU A 219 22.38 15.95 2.02
C GLU A 219 20.90 15.88 1.63
N GLY A 220 20.26 17.04 1.68
CA GLY A 220 18.86 17.14 1.31
C GLY A 220 18.39 18.57 1.18
N HIS A 221 17.48 18.80 0.25
CA HIS A 221 16.94 20.12 -0.10
C HIS A 221 15.43 20.02 -0.23
N CYS A 222 14.71 21.00 0.36
CA CYS A 222 13.27 21.13 0.19
C CYS A 222 12.91 22.56 -0.17
N ALA A 223 12.32 22.75 -1.35
CA ALA A 223 11.80 24.03 -1.82
C ALA A 223 10.35 24.18 -1.40
N ILE A 224 10.02 25.33 -0.80
CA ILE A 224 8.66 25.73 -0.46
C ILE A 224 8.38 27.04 -1.20
N PHE A 225 7.39 27.05 -2.09
CA PHE A 225 7.16 28.14 -3.02
C PHE A 225 5.70 28.23 -3.45
N THR A 226 5.35 29.36 -4.08
CA THR A 226 4.03 29.67 -4.60
C THR A 226 4.11 30.30 -6.00
N ASP A 227 3.03 30.30 -6.74
CA ASP A 227 2.89 31.04 -8.00
C ASP A 227 2.33 32.47 -7.80
N GLU A 228 2.11 32.90 -6.54
CA GLU A 228 1.65 34.25 -6.20
C GLU A 228 2.76 35.29 -6.35
N ALA A 229 2.60 36.20 -7.30
CA ALA A 229 3.61 37.21 -7.62
C ALA A 229 3.85 38.27 -6.51
N ASN A 230 2.88 38.42 -5.58
CA ASN A 230 2.97 39.32 -4.45
C ASN A 230 3.41 38.65 -3.15
N ALA A 231 3.95 37.42 -3.25
CA ALA A 231 4.50 36.73 -2.08
C ALA A 231 5.70 37.47 -1.50
N VAL A 232 5.74 37.53 -0.17
CA VAL A 232 6.86 38.10 0.60
C VAL A 232 7.47 37.03 1.46
N VAL A 233 8.81 36.93 1.47
CA VAL A 233 9.51 35.87 2.19
C VAL A 233 10.37 36.47 3.31
N ASP A 234 10.19 35.90 4.50
CA ASP A 234 11.09 36.04 5.64
C ASP A 234 12.02 34.82 5.68
N TYR A 235 13.27 35.01 5.26
CA TYR A 235 14.25 33.91 5.17
C TYR A 235 14.95 33.61 6.49
N CYS A 236 14.68 34.35 7.55
CA CYS A 236 15.36 34.18 8.81
C CYS A 236 14.47 34.52 10.00
N TRP A 237 13.87 33.50 10.63
CA TRP A 237 13.22 33.70 11.91
C TRP A 237 14.19 34.23 12.97
N PHE A 238 13.65 34.78 14.04
CA PHE A 238 14.43 35.28 15.17
C PHE A 238 15.38 34.20 15.71
N ARG A 239 16.64 34.52 15.86
CA ARG A 239 17.68 33.65 16.40
C ARG A 239 17.80 33.86 17.91
N GLY A 240 17.13 33.01 18.66
CA GLY A 240 17.10 33.06 20.12
C GLY A 240 17.14 31.69 20.76
N GLY A 241 17.14 31.64 22.06
CA GLY A 241 17.08 30.42 22.85
C GLY A 241 15.64 29.99 23.10
N TRP A 242 15.48 28.83 23.72
CA TRP A 242 14.17 28.26 24.11
C TRP A 242 13.16 28.22 22.93
N PHE A 243 12.03 28.92 23.10
CA PHE A 243 10.94 28.98 22.11
C PHE A 243 10.90 30.31 21.35
N ASP A 244 11.90 31.17 21.53
CA ASP A 244 11.97 32.54 20.93
C ASP A 244 11.69 32.50 19.41
N PRO A 245 12.28 31.58 18.62
CA PRO A 245 12.03 31.58 17.18
C PRO A 245 10.56 31.43 16.83
N LEU A 246 9.85 30.47 17.46
CA LEU A 246 8.44 30.25 17.21
C LEU A 246 7.58 31.38 17.77
N THR A 247 7.90 31.89 18.97
CA THR A 247 7.20 33.00 19.59
C THR A 247 7.24 34.24 18.70
N MET A 248 8.41 34.59 18.15
CA MET A 248 8.56 35.75 17.29
C MET A 248 7.93 35.56 15.91
N ALA A 249 8.00 34.34 15.36
CA ALA A 249 7.31 33.99 14.11
C ALA A 249 5.78 34.13 14.30
N TRP A 250 5.22 33.60 15.41
CA TRP A 250 3.81 33.76 15.69
C TRP A 250 3.39 35.19 15.94
N ASN A 251 4.17 36.02 16.65
CA ASN A 251 3.91 37.43 16.83
C ASN A 251 3.80 38.17 15.49
N LYS A 252 4.70 37.86 14.55
CA LYS A 252 4.65 38.42 13.20
C LYS A 252 3.39 37.98 12.42
N VAL A 253 3.04 36.70 12.45
CA VAL A 253 1.82 36.17 11.85
C VAL A 253 0.57 36.82 12.47
N SER A 254 0.50 36.86 13.82
CA SER A 254 -0.69 37.38 14.51
C SER A 254 -0.88 38.88 14.40
N SER A 255 0.17 39.62 14.08
CA SER A 255 0.06 41.06 13.80
C SER A 255 -0.27 41.40 12.34
N GLY A 256 -0.32 40.40 11.45
CA GLY A 256 -0.48 40.60 10.01
C GLY A 256 0.73 41.30 9.34
N GLU A 257 1.88 41.34 10.02
CA GLU A 257 3.07 41.98 9.49
C GLU A 257 3.67 41.23 8.31
N VAL A 258 3.79 41.88 7.19
CA VAL A 258 4.38 41.35 5.95
C VAL A 258 5.70 42.07 5.65
N THR A 259 6.75 41.71 6.38
CA THR A 259 8.09 42.31 6.19
C THR A 259 9.11 41.23 5.82
N PRO A 260 9.90 41.41 4.76
CA PRO A 260 10.93 40.46 4.41
C PRO A 260 12.13 40.53 5.36
N ASN A 261 12.79 39.40 5.59
CA ASN A 261 14.13 39.32 6.12
C ASN A 261 15.04 38.60 5.12
N GLU A 262 16.28 39.09 5.01
CA GLU A 262 17.30 38.47 4.16
C GLU A 262 17.81 37.14 4.76
N PRO A 263 18.28 36.19 3.93
CA PRO A 263 18.96 35.01 4.42
C PRO A 263 20.12 35.34 5.35
N ALA A 264 20.23 34.59 6.45
CA ALA A 264 21.31 34.77 7.41
C ALA A 264 21.79 33.42 7.95
N THR A 265 23.06 33.35 8.32
CA THR A 265 23.67 32.17 8.94
C THR A 265 22.94 31.80 10.24
N GLY A 266 22.63 30.51 10.41
CA GLY A 266 21.93 30.01 11.59
C GLY A 266 20.46 30.39 11.65
N ALA A 267 19.82 30.65 10.51
CA ALA A 267 18.38 30.86 10.42
C ALA A 267 17.63 29.61 10.88
N PRO A 268 16.81 29.70 11.95
CA PRO A 268 16.14 28.51 12.47
C PRO A 268 14.90 28.08 11.66
N GLY A 269 14.37 29.00 10.84
CA GLY A 269 13.18 28.79 10.00
C GLY A 269 12.92 29.96 9.08
N ALA A 270 11.90 29.80 8.21
CA ALA A 270 11.44 30.80 7.26
C ALA A 270 9.92 30.89 7.21
N SER A 271 9.40 31.98 6.70
CA SER A 271 7.98 32.21 6.46
C SER A 271 7.74 32.79 5.07
N LEU A 272 6.64 32.35 4.44
CA LEU A 272 6.12 32.90 3.20
C LEU A 272 4.76 33.56 3.50
N PHE A 273 4.55 34.80 3.06
CA PHE A 273 3.33 35.56 3.27
C PHE A 273 2.70 35.96 1.94
N VAL A 274 1.38 35.84 1.83
CA VAL A 274 0.59 36.28 0.68
C VAL A 274 -0.56 37.17 1.17
N PRO A 275 -0.46 38.49 1.10
CA PRO A 275 -1.57 39.39 1.41
C PRO A 275 -2.60 39.40 0.28
N PHE A 276 -3.90 39.40 0.65
CA PHE A 276 -4.99 39.45 -0.31
C PHE A 276 -6.23 40.14 0.27
N SER A 277 -7.19 40.51 -0.62
CA SER A 277 -8.48 41.06 -0.24
C SER A 277 -9.61 40.38 -1.00
N LEU A 278 -10.74 40.14 -0.31
CA LEU A 278 -11.92 39.53 -0.89
C LEU A 278 -13.16 40.37 -0.62
N LYS A 279 -13.91 40.69 -1.67
CA LYS A 279 -15.25 41.26 -1.54
C LYS A 279 -16.23 40.18 -1.03
N PRO A 280 -17.43 40.60 -0.55
CA PRO A 280 -18.48 39.63 -0.19
C PRO A 280 -18.74 38.58 -1.27
N GLY A 281 -18.67 37.29 -0.94
CA GLY A 281 -18.86 36.18 -1.84
C GLY A 281 -17.70 35.86 -2.80
N GLU A 282 -16.65 36.65 -2.80
CA GLU A 282 -15.46 36.43 -3.64
C GLU A 282 -14.60 35.32 -3.06
N SER A 283 -13.90 34.58 -3.93
CA SER A 283 -12.98 33.48 -3.55
C SER A 283 -11.60 33.69 -4.14
N LYS A 284 -10.57 33.20 -3.43
CA LYS A 284 -9.20 33.12 -3.89
C LYS A 284 -8.58 31.79 -3.49
N THR A 285 -7.86 31.17 -4.40
CA THR A 285 -7.01 30.00 -4.11
C THR A 285 -5.55 30.42 -4.15
N ILE A 286 -4.80 30.03 -3.14
CA ILE A 286 -3.36 30.20 -3.05
C ILE A 286 -2.74 28.83 -3.17
N HIS A 287 -1.85 28.66 -4.12
CA HIS A 287 -1.10 27.43 -4.31
C HIS A 287 0.18 27.47 -3.50
N LEU A 288 0.42 26.45 -2.72
CA LEU A 288 1.68 26.20 -2.02
C LEU A 288 2.27 24.88 -2.50
N TYR A 289 3.53 24.88 -2.86
CA TYR A 289 4.22 23.73 -3.38
C TYR A 289 5.39 23.35 -2.48
N MET A 290 5.56 22.06 -2.25
CA MET A 290 6.68 21.48 -1.52
C MET A 290 7.37 20.47 -2.43
N ALA A 291 8.58 20.79 -2.89
CA ALA A 291 9.41 19.90 -3.70
C ALA A 291 10.67 19.53 -2.92
N TRP A 292 11.10 18.26 -3.02
CA TRP A 292 12.30 17.81 -2.33
C TRP A 292 13.28 17.13 -3.27
N TYR A 293 14.55 17.13 -2.87
CA TYR A 293 15.63 16.49 -3.58
C TYR A 293 16.65 15.94 -2.58
N VAL A 294 16.72 14.63 -2.44
CA VAL A 294 17.65 13.91 -1.58
C VAL A 294 18.38 12.89 -2.45
N PRO A 295 19.59 13.21 -2.95
CA PRO A 295 20.22 12.40 -4.00
C PRO A 295 20.83 11.09 -3.51
N THR A 296 21.10 10.96 -2.22
CA THR A 296 21.85 9.86 -1.62
C THR A 296 21.09 9.20 -0.48
N SER A 297 21.47 7.98 -0.10
CA SER A 297 20.86 7.24 1.01
C SER A 297 21.88 6.38 1.76
N ILE A 298 21.49 5.87 2.93
CA ILE A 298 22.26 4.85 3.67
C ILE A 298 22.07 3.44 3.13
N HIS A 299 21.07 3.22 2.28
CA HIS A 299 20.63 1.87 1.95
C HIS A 299 21.66 1.12 1.09
N ARG A 300 22.26 0.14 1.72
CA ARG A 300 22.92 -1.03 1.12
C ARG A 300 22.49 -2.22 1.98
N ILE A 301 21.48 -2.93 1.54
CA ILE A 301 20.84 -4.01 2.30
C ILE A 301 21.02 -5.33 1.55
N GLY A 302 21.15 -6.41 2.30
CA GLY A 302 21.39 -7.76 1.81
C GLY A 302 22.88 -8.05 1.58
N PRO A 303 23.29 -9.30 1.80
CA PRO A 303 24.67 -9.74 1.60
C PRO A 303 25.03 -9.78 0.12
N ASP A 304 26.22 -9.38 -0.22
CA ASP A 304 26.75 -9.59 -1.57
C ASP A 304 26.94 -11.08 -1.85
N ALA A 305 26.70 -11.50 -3.09
CA ALA A 305 27.07 -12.85 -3.52
C ALA A 305 28.57 -13.05 -3.32
N GLU A 306 28.97 -14.15 -2.66
CA GLU A 306 30.38 -14.45 -2.51
C GLU A 306 30.99 -14.78 -3.89
N THR A 307 32.21 -14.30 -4.14
CA THR A 307 32.93 -14.51 -5.40
C THR A 307 33.37 -15.96 -5.60
N ASP A 308 33.14 -16.83 -4.63
CA ASP A 308 33.49 -18.24 -4.67
C ASP A 308 32.32 -19.14 -5.06
N ASN A 309 32.31 -19.51 -6.33
CA ASN A 309 31.86 -20.79 -6.91
C ASN A 309 30.38 -21.21 -6.88
N ASP A 310 29.44 -20.53 -6.22
CA ASP A 310 28.04 -20.97 -6.21
C ASP A 310 27.15 -20.33 -7.31
N CYS A 311 27.58 -19.24 -7.86
CA CYS A 311 26.99 -18.63 -9.07
C CYS A 311 27.87 -18.93 -10.29
N GLY A 312 27.92 -20.18 -10.77
CA GLY A 312 28.60 -20.43 -12.04
C GLY A 312 28.10 -19.50 -13.14
N ASP A 313 29.01 -19.04 -14.02
CA ASP A 313 28.83 -18.27 -15.27
C ASP A 313 27.83 -17.07 -15.28
N CYS A 314 27.02 -16.85 -14.22
CA CYS A 314 26.03 -15.77 -14.14
C CYS A 314 26.54 -14.51 -13.43
N TYR A 315 27.58 -14.63 -12.60
CA TYR A 315 28.17 -13.51 -11.87
C TYR A 315 29.46 -13.06 -12.51
N ASN A 316 29.40 -11.93 -13.19
CA ASN A 316 30.56 -11.17 -13.60
C ASN A 316 30.61 -9.88 -12.77
N PRO A 317 31.60 -9.67 -11.88
CA PRO A 317 31.72 -8.43 -11.12
C PRO A 317 31.74 -7.17 -12.02
N ASP A 318 32.17 -7.34 -13.29
CA ASP A 318 32.20 -6.25 -14.25
C ASP A 318 30.82 -5.78 -14.69
N ASP A 319 29.78 -6.63 -14.60
CA ASP A 319 28.40 -6.28 -14.94
C ASP A 319 27.76 -5.36 -13.88
N TYR A 320 28.38 -5.21 -12.71
CA TYR A 320 27.88 -4.41 -11.57
C TYR A 320 28.71 -3.15 -11.29
N LYS A 321 29.73 -2.85 -12.10
CA LYS A 321 30.52 -1.62 -11.97
C LYS A 321 29.72 -0.35 -12.18
N ASP A 322 28.56 -0.47 -12.85
CA ASP A 322 27.67 0.66 -13.13
C ASP A 322 26.60 0.88 -12.05
N TYR A 323 26.57 0.04 -11.00
CA TYR A 323 25.62 0.23 -9.89
C TYR A 323 26.24 1.15 -8.83
N PRO A 324 25.45 2.09 -8.29
CA PRO A 324 25.93 2.89 -7.17
C PRO A 324 26.22 2.00 -5.95
N GLU A 325 27.17 2.40 -5.13
CA GLU A 325 27.50 1.68 -3.90
C GLU A 325 26.29 1.55 -2.97
N ARG A 326 25.38 2.53 -3.00
CA ARG A 326 24.15 2.62 -2.21
C ARG A 326 22.98 2.92 -3.11
N TYR A 327 21.78 2.75 -2.59
CA TYR A 327 20.57 3.15 -3.28
C TYR A 327 20.61 4.65 -3.63
N GLU A 328 20.28 4.95 -4.86
CA GLU A 328 20.00 6.28 -5.38
C GLU A 328 18.58 6.28 -5.93
N PRO A 329 17.77 7.31 -5.64
CA PRO A 329 16.39 7.36 -6.11
C PRO A 329 16.35 7.65 -7.62
N TRP A 330 15.33 7.14 -8.28
CA TRP A 330 15.14 7.35 -9.72
C TRP A 330 15.11 8.81 -10.13
N TYR A 331 14.49 9.68 -9.33
CA TYR A 331 14.37 11.10 -9.65
C TYR A 331 15.72 11.82 -9.70
N SER A 332 16.75 11.33 -9.03
CA SER A 332 18.11 11.92 -9.09
C SER A 332 18.78 11.73 -10.46
N ARG A 333 18.29 10.81 -11.30
CA ARG A 333 18.69 10.74 -12.71
C ARG A 333 17.97 11.73 -13.60
N ARG A 334 16.76 12.11 -13.22
CA ARG A 334 15.92 13.02 -13.99
C ARG A 334 16.20 14.48 -13.69
N PHE A 335 16.52 14.79 -12.45
CA PHE A 335 16.76 16.14 -11.94
C PHE A 335 18.14 16.22 -11.31
N SER A 336 18.76 17.39 -11.39
CA SER A 336 20.07 17.65 -10.78
C SER A 336 19.97 18.46 -9.50
N SER A 337 18.80 19.01 -9.19
CA SER A 337 18.55 19.84 -8.01
C SER A 337 17.07 19.93 -7.67
N VAL A 338 16.77 20.42 -6.46
CA VAL A 338 15.40 20.76 -6.07
C VAL A 338 14.79 21.87 -6.93
N SER A 339 15.62 22.79 -7.46
CA SER A 339 15.17 23.84 -8.37
C SER A 339 14.71 23.30 -9.71
N ASP A 340 15.34 22.23 -10.20
CA ASP A 340 14.89 21.54 -11.43
C ASP A 340 13.55 20.86 -11.22
N VAL A 341 13.34 20.23 -10.05
CA VAL A 341 12.03 19.63 -9.69
C VAL A 341 10.95 20.70 -9.64
N ALA A 342 11.22 21.83 -8.97
CA ALA A 342 10.27 22.93 -8.84
C ALA A 342 9.94 23.57 -10.20
N SER A 343 10.93 23.76 -11.05
CA SER A 343 10.76 24.32 -12.40
C SER A 343 9.93 23.38 -13.27
N TYR A 344 10.21 22.08 -13.21
CA TYR A 344 9.41 21.08 -13.94
C TYR A 344 7.95 21.07 -13.45
N TRP A 345 7.74 21.13 -12.14
CA TRP A 345 6.42 21.18 -11.54
C TRP A 345 5.61 22.39 -12.04
N LEU A 346 6.16 23.59 -11.93
CA LEU A 346 5.48 24.82 -12.37
C LEU A 346 5.14 24.78 -13.86
N ALA A 347 6.07 24.32 -14.70
CA ALA A 347 5.85 24.24 -16.15
C ALA A 347 4.78 23.24 -16.56
N ASN A 348 4.51 22.21 -15.74
CA ASN A 348 3.61 21.12 -16.08
C ASN A 348 2.39 21.00 -15.16
N TYR A 349 2.26 21.89 -14.17
CA TYR A 349 1.26 21.80 -13.09
C TYR A 349 -0.15 21.53 -13.60
N GLN A 350 -0.64 22.35 -14.56
CA GLN A 350 -2.00 22.25 -15.08
C GLN A 350 -2.25 20.90 -15.76
N GLY A 351 -1.31 20.44 -16.59
CA GLY A 351 -1.42 19.15 -17.29
C GLY A 351 -1.37 17.95 -16.35
N LEU A 352 -0.51 18.00 -15.31
CA LEU A 352 -0.40 16.97 -14.29
C LEU A 352 -1.67 16.90 -13.43
N LYS A 353 -2.22 18.06 -13.07
CA LYS A 353 -3.49 18.15 -12.33
C LYS A 353 -4.66 17.56 -13.13
N GLU A 354 -4.83 17.99 -14.38
CA GLU A 354 -5.89 17.49 -15.26
C GLU A 354 -5.80 15.98 -15.50
N ALA A 355 -4.60 15.46 -15.73
CA ALA A 355 -4.39 14.02 -15.91
C ALA A 355 -4.73 13.23 -14.63
N THR A 356 -4.35 13.75 -13.47
CA THR A 356 -4.66 13.15 -12.17
C THR A 356 -6.16 13.23 -11.85
N GLU A 357 -6.81 14.37 -12.10
CA GLU A 357 -8.26 14.51 -11.96
C GLU A 357 -9.02 13.59 -12.91
N THR A 358 -8.51 13.38 -14.13
CA THR A 358 -9.10 12.45 -15.10
C THR A 358 -9.08 11.02 -14.58
N PHE A 359 -7.96 10.59 -13.98
CA PHE A 359 -7.92 9.30 -13.29
C PHE A 359 -8.95 9.25 -12.14
N THR A 360 -8.96 10.25 -11.26
CA THR A 360 -9.88 10.31 -10.12
C THR A 360 -11.33 10.25 -10.55
N ARG A 361 -11.74 11.07 -11.53
CA ARG A 361 -13.10 11.04 -12.07
C ARG A 361 -13.46 9.67 -12.64
N THR A 362 -12.55 9.05 -13.41
CA THR A 362 -12.78 7.73 -14.02
C THR A 362 -12.88 6.63 -12.96
N PHE A 363 -12.02 6.68 -11.93
CA PHE A 363 -12.01 5.68 -10.86
C PHE A 363 -13.29 5.72 -10.03
N TYR A 364 -13.76 6.92 -9.68
CA TYR A 364 -14.98 7.10 -8.88
C TYR A 364 -16.28 7.11 -9.71
N ASP A 365 -16.22 7.12 -11.05
CA ASP A 365 -17.39 6.86 -11.91
C ASP A 365 -17.71 5.36 -11.95
N SER A 366 -18.16 4.86 -10.80
CA SER A 366 -18.39 3.44 -10.54
C SER A 366 -19.77 3.21 -9.93
N THR A 367 -20.37 2.08 -10.27
CA THR A 367 -21.60 1.57 -9.62
C THR A 367 -21.33 0.38 -8.72
N LEU A 368 -20.05 0.10 -8.41
CA LEU A 368 -19.67 -0.89 -7.42
C LEU A 368 -20.14 -0.46 -6.02
N PRO A 369 -20.29 -1.41 -5.07
CA PRO A 369 -20.55 -1.07 -3.68
C PRO A 369 -19.55 -0.05 -3.15
N ALA A 370 -20.03 0.94 -2.40
CA ALA A 370 -19.23 2.06 -1.93
C ALA A 370 -18.05 1.60 -1.06
N GLU A 371 -18.27 0.57 -0.23
CA GLU A 371 -17.24 -0.06 0.60
C GLU A 371 -16.11 -0.70 -0.21
N VAL A 372 -16.40 -1.21 -1.40
CA VAL A 372 -15.36 -1.76 -2.29
C VAL A 372 -14.51 -0.65 -2.90
N VAL A 373 -15.15 0.42 -3.35
CA VAL A 373 -14.43 1.59 -3.91
C VAL A 373 -13.56 2.24 -2.84
N GLU A 374 -14.06 2.38 -1.60
CA GLU A 374 -13.32 2.89 -0.44
C GLU A 374 -12.13 1.98 -0.13
N ALA A 375 -12.32 0.67 0.05
CA ALA A 375 -11.26 -0.27 0.36
C ALA A 375 -10.12 -0.27 -0.67
N ILE A 376 -10.43 -0.10 -1.95
CA ILE A 376 -9.40 0.00 -3.00
C ILE A 376 -8.68 1.34 -2.90
N ALA A 377 -9.43 2.45 -2.84
CA ALA A 377 -8.85 3.80 -2.83
C ALA A 377 -7.93 4.04 -1.63
N ASP A 378 -8.35 3.60 -0.44
CA ASP A 378 -7.60 3.77 0.80
C ASP A 378 -6.27 3.01 0.76
N ASN A 379 -6.26 1.81 0.20
CA ASN A 379 -5.04 1.00 0.06
C ASN A 379 -4.12 1.43 -1.09
N LEU A 380 -4.62 2.18 -2.09
CA LEU A 380 -3.74 2.77 -3.10
C LEU A 380 -2.74 3.77 -2.50
N THR A 381 -2.97 4.28 -1.30
CA THR A 381 -2.03 5.12 -0.54
C THR A 381 -0.71 4.42 -0.26
N ILE A 382 -0.69 3.08 -0.18
CA ILE A 382 0.54 2.28 -0.07
C ILE A 382 1.53 2.62 -1.19
N LEU A 383 1.03 2.84 -2.40
CA LEU A 383 1.86 3.17 -3.56
C LEU A 383 2.49 4.58 -3.48
N LYS A 384 1.99 5.43 -2.59
CA LYS A 384 2.47 6.80 -2.35
C LYS A 384 3.25 6.93 -1.05
N SER A 385 3.43 5.83 -0.33
CA SER A 385 4.13 5.77 0.94
C SER A 385 5.60 5.37 0.79
N THR A 386 6.32 5.37 1.89
CA THR A 386 7.71 4.92 1.96
C THR A 386 7.90 3.42 1.79
N THR A 387 6.83 2.63 1.71
CA THR A 387 6.89 1.21 1.35
C THR A 387 7.44 0.99 -0.05
N VAL A 388 7.23 1.94 -0.95
CA VAL A 388 7.66 1.85 -2.35
C VAL A 388 8.93 2.67 -2.56
N MET A 389 9.93 2.05 -3.19
CA MET A 389 11.16 2.68 -3.64
C MET A 389 11.37 2.42 -5.12
N ARG A 390 11.97 3.37 -5.82
CA ARG A 390 12.30 3.23 -7.24
C ARG A 390 13.76 3.58 -7.45
N GLN A 391 14.54 2.58 -7.85
CA GLN A 391 15.98 2.70 -8.02
C GLN A 391 16.34 3.59 -9.22
N HIS A 392 17.55 4.11 -9.23
CA HIS A 392 18.08 5.02 -10.25
C HIS A 392 17.88 4.57 -11.71
N ASP A 393 17.87 3.26 -11.97
CA ASP A 393 17.64 2.67 -13.32
C ASP A 393 16.16 2.52 -13.68
N GLY A 394 15.25 2.93 -12.77
CA GLY A 394 13.80 2.88 -12.95
C GLY A 394 13.14 1.62 -12.41
N ARG A 395 13.91 0.61 -11.98
CA ARG A 395 13.36 -0.61 -11.40
C ARG A 395 12.70 -0.35 -10.05
N LEU A 396 11.58 -1.02 -9.83
CA LEU A 396 10.88 -1.03 -8.57
C LEU A 396 11.65 -1.91 -7.56
N TRP A 397 11.78 -1.41 -6.35
CA TRP A 397 12.18 -2.16 -5.17
C TRP A 397 11.30 -1.74 -4.01
N VAL A 398 10.86 -2.67 -3.18
CA VAL A 398 9.80 -2.38 -2.20
C VAL A 398 10.09 -3.02 -0.86
N TRP A 399 9.63 -2.35 0.20
CA TRP A 399 9.47 -2.94 1.52
C TRP A 399 8.18 -3.74 1.57
N GLU A 400 7.98 -4.54 2.61
CA GLU A 400 6.65 -5.09 2.91
C GLU A 400 5.73 -4.01 3.49
N GLY A 401 6.31 -3.11 4.29
CA GLY A 401 5.65 -1.98 4.93
C GLY A 401 6.67 -1.01 5.51
N SER A 402 6.21 -0.09 6.35
CA SER A 402 7.03 0.94 6.98
C SER A 402 6.99 0.81 8.49
N GLY A 403 8.13 0.62 9.14
CA GLY A 403 8.28 0.83 10.58
C GLY A 403 8.32 2.32 10.92
N ASP A 404 8.49 2.69 12.18
CA ASP A 404 8.48 4.09 12.61
C ASP A 404 9.64 4.90 12.02
N ASN A 405 10.82 4.29 11.91
CA ASN A 405 12.04 4.90 11.36
C ASN A 405 12.92 3.90 10.58
N TRP A 406 12.34 2.83 10.07
CA TRP A 406 12.98 1.83 9.20
C TRP A 406 11.95 1.25 8.25
N GLY A 407 12.39 0.68 7.12
CA GLY A 407 11.51 -0.12 6.27
C GLY A 407 11.26 -1.50 6.88
N SER A 408 10.04 -1.96 6.92
CA SER A 408 9.71 -3.29 7.44
C SER A 408 9.98 -4.37 6.40
N CYS A 409 10.77 -5.38 6.74
CA CYS A 409 11.03 -6.57 5.93
C CYS A 409 11.42 -6.23 4.47
N HIS A 410 12.72 -6.08 4.26
CA HIS A 410 13.31 -5.63 2.99
C HIS A 410 13.11 -6.60 1.81
N GLY A 411 13.38 -6.11 0.61
CA GLY A 411 13.77 -6.93 -0.53
C GLY A 411 12.66 -7.38 -1.44
N SER A 412 11.59 -6.62 -1.65
CA SER A 412 10.51 -6.98 -2.58
C SER A 412 9.95 -8.39 -2.31
N CYS A 413 9.72 -8.69 -1.04
CA CYS A 413 9.40 -10.03 -0.53
C CYS A 413 8.36 -10.74 -1.41
N THR A 414 8.78 -11.84 -2.05
CA THR A 414 8.01 -12.48 -3.12
C THR A 414 6.67 -13.01 -2.67
N HIS A 415 6.56 -13.52 -1.43
CA HIS A 415 5.32 -14.08 -0.91
C HIS A 415 4.33 -12.99 -0.44
N VAL A 416 4.81 -11.87 0.13
CA VAL A 416 3.93 -10.74 0.50
C VAL A 416 3.40 -10.03 -0.74
N TRP A 417 4.28 -9.80 -1.73
CA TRP A 417 3.89 -9.13 -2.98
C TRP A 417 3.07 -10.02 -3.94
N ASN A 418 2.84 -11.29 -3.63
CA ASN A 418 1.81 -12.10 -4.28
C ASN A 418 0.41 -11.52 -4.11
N TYR A 419 0.13 -10.90 -2.97
CA TYR A 419 -1.18 -10.30 -2.66
C TYR A 419 -1.40 -8.95 -3.35
N ALA A 420 -0.34 -8.23 -3.72
CA ALA A 420 -0.43 -6.92 -4.34
C ALA A 420 -0.97 -6.99 -5.78
N GLN A 421 -2.21 -6.55 -6.00
CA GLN A 421 -2.89 -6.64 -7.29
C GLN A 421 -3.08 -5.28 -8.01
N ALA A 422 -2.71 -4.15 -7.39
CA ALA A 422 -2.90 -2.85 -8.00
C ALA A 422 -1.83 -2.49 -9.05
N ILE A 423 -0.53 -2.74 -8.73
CA ILE A 423 0.59 -2.33 -9.59
C ILE A 423 0.51 -2.95 -10.99
N PRO A 424 0.23 -4.26 -11.17
CA PRO A 424 0.21 -4.85 -12.50
C PRO A 424 -0.81 -4.22 -13.46
N HIS A 425 -1.85 -3.60 -12.93
CA HIS A 425 -2.88 -2.92 -13.72
C HIS A 425 -2.63 -1.43 -13.89
N LEU A 426 -2.11 -0.77 -12.85
CA LEU A 426 -1.90 0.68 -12.86
C LEU A 426 -0.52 1.07 -13.43
N PHE A 427 0.52 0.28 -13.15
CA PHE A 427 1.91 0.50 -13.57
C PHE A 427 2.57 -0.80 -14.03
N PRO A 428 2.08 -1.42 -15.12
CA PRO A 428 2.50 -2.76 -15.55
C PRO A 428 3.99 -2.88 -15.85
N ARG A 429 4.66 -1.81 -16.31
CA ARG A 429 6.12 -1.82 -16.53
C ARG A 429 6.90 -1.92 -15.22
N MET A 430 6.43 -1.28 -14.16
CA MET A 430 7.04 -1.39 -12.83
C MET A 430 6.91 -2.81 -12.27
N GLU A 431 5.74 -3.43 -12.41
CA GLU A 431 5.52 -4.81 -11.97
C GLU A 431 6.42 -5.78 -12.74
N ARG A 432 6.57 -5.61 -14.08
CA ARG A 432 7.51 -6.43 -14.86
C ARG A 432 8.96 -6.29 -14.38
N SER A 433 9.37 -5.12 -13.90
CA SER A 433 10.72 -4.93 -13.35
C SER A 433 10.98 -5.78 -12.10
N LEU A 434 9.95 -6.03 -11.28
CA LEU A 434 10.04 -6.99 -10.16
C LEU A 434 10.24 -8.41 -10.68
N ARG A 435 9.49 -8.82 -11.72
CA ARG A 435 9.67 -10.15 -12.35
C ARG A 435 11.07 -10.33 -12.93
N GLU A 436 11.58 -9.30 -13.58
CA GLU A 436 12.95 -9.33 -14.13
C GLU A 436 13.99 -9.45 -13.01
N THR A 437 13.80 -8.77 -11.89
CA THR A 437 14.67 -8.92 -10.73
C THR A 437 14.61 -10.34 -10.15
N GLU A 438 13.41 -10.89 -9.93
CA GLU A 438 13.25 -12.26 -9.38
C GLU A 438 13.89 -13.34 -10.27
N PHE A 439 13.70 -13.27 -11.58
CA PHE A 439 14.13 -14.34 -12.49
C PHE A 439 15.52 -14.16 -13.09
N LEU A 440 16.03 -12.90 -13.17
CA LEU A 440 17.30 -12.61 -13.83
C LEU A 440 18.41 -12.19 -12.84
N VAL A 441 18.06 -11.79 -11.60
CA VAL A 441 19.04 -11.33 -10.60
C VAL A 441 19.04 -12.24 -9.37
N ASP A 442 17.85 -12.55 -8.85
CA ASP A 442 17.66 -13.28 -7.59
C ASP A 442 17.59 -14.80 -7.76
N GLN A 443 17.63 -15.29 -8.99
CA GLN A 443 17.61 -16.71 -9.33
C GLN A 443 19.01 -17.22 -9.66
N ASN A 444 19.45 -18.31 -9.01
CA ASN A 444 20.70 -18.95 -9.36
C ASN A 444 20.57 -19.92 -10.56
N LYS A 445 21.71 -20.51 -10.97
CA LYS A 445 21.77 -21.47 -12.11
C LYS A 445 20.88 -22.70 -11.94
N ASP A 446 20.58 -23.09 -10.70
CA ASP A 446 19.79 -24.27 -10.36
C ASP A 446 18.29 -23.97 -10.24
N GLY A 447 17.90 -22.70 -10.40
CA GLY A 447 16.54 -22.25 -10.34
C GLY A 447 16.04 -21.89 -8.93
N HIS A 448 16.93 -21.92 -7.92
CA HIS A 448 16.62 -21.41 -6.58
C HIS A 448 16.47 -19.90 -6.63
N GLN A 449 15.38 -19.36 -6.09
CA GLN A 449 15.15 -17.93 -5.92
C GLN A 449 15.16 -17.56 -4.44
N VAL A 450 15.91 -16.53 -4.08
CA VAL A 450 15.72 -15.91 -2.76
C VAL A 450 14.41 -15.15 -2.76
N PHE A 451 13.76 -15.05 -1.61
CA PHE A 451 12.49 -14.31 -1.52
C PHE A 451 12.65 -12.82 -1.15
N ARG A 452 13.91 -12.36 -1.04
CA ARG A 452 14.25 -10.97 -0.69
C ARG A 452 15.41 -10.47 -1.56
N ALA A 453 15.14 -9.47 -2.40
CA ALA A 453 16.12 -8.81 -3.25
C ALA A 453 17.05 -7.87 -2.48
N ASN A 454 18.29 -7.75 -2.88
CA ASN A 454 19.20 -6.75 -2.36
C ASN A 454 18.85 -5.32 -2.81
N ILE A 455 19.26 -4.30 -2.04
CA ILE A 455 19.25 -2.91 -2.48
C ILE A 455 20.65 -2.27 -2.32
N PRO A 456 21.24 -1.60 -3.33
CA PRO A 456 20.82 -1.61 -4.73
C PRO A 456 20.61 -3.02 -5.26
N ILE A 457 19.71 -3.20 -6.26
CA ILE A 457 19.42 -4.49 -6.87
C ILE A 457 20.71 -5.04 -7.48
N ARG A 458 21.18 -6.16 -6.97
CA ARG A 458 22.43 -6.84 -7.32
C ARG A 458 22.34 -8.31 -6.94
N PRO A 459 23.20 -9.19 -7.45
CA PRO A 459 23.18 -10.60 -7.08
C PRO A 459 23.16 -10.83 -5.57
N VAL A 460 22.41 -11.85 -5.19
CA VAL A 460 22.10 -12.19 -3.81
C VAL A 460 22.87 -13.45 -3.38
N LYS A 461 23.10 -13.60 -2.09
CA LYS A 461 23.64 -14.84 -1.51
C LYS A 461 22.51 -15.86 -1.35
N HIS A 462 22.76 -17.10 -1.81
CA HIS A 462 21.81 -18.20 -1.73
C HIS A 462 22.08 -19.10 -0.52
N ASP A 463 21.99 -18.55 0.68
CA ASP A 463 22.31 -19.22 1.95
C ASP A 463 21.09 -19.56 2.83
N PHE A 464 19.87 -19.35 2.30
CA PHE A 464 18.60 -19.73 2.90
C PHE A 464 17.70 -20.38 1.84
N HIS A 465 16.70 -21.14 2.24
CA HIS A 465 15.76 -21.76 1.29
C HIS A 465 14.79 -20.74 0.65
N SER A 466 14.24 -21.10 -0.49
CA SER A 466 13.19 -20.32 -1.14
C SER A 466 11.89 -20.36 -0.35
N ALA A 467 11.07 -19.33 -0.48
CA ALA A 467 9.68 -19.37 -0.07
C ALA A 467 8.84 -20.05 -1.16
N ALA A 468 8.14 -21.13 -0.83
CA ALA A 468 7.40 -21.92 -1.81
C ALA A 468 6.25 -21.12 -2.46
N ASP A 469 5.44 -20.46 -1.67
CA ASP A 469 4.37 -19.57 -2.14
C ASP A 469 4.91 -18.39 -2.94
N GLY A 470 6.07 -17.85 -2.55
CA GLY A 470 6.74 -16.76 -3.27
C GLY A 470 7.23 -17.17 -4.65
N GLN A 471 8.01 -18.25 -4.74
CA GLN A 471 8.59 -18.70 -6.00
C GLN A 471 7.55 -19.24 -6.98
N LEU A 472 6.59 -20.03 -6.49
CA LEU A 472 5.47 -20.54 -7.30
C LEU A 472 4.55 -19.39 -7.74
N GLY A 473 4.25 -18.46 -6.83
CA GLY A 473 3.48 -17.25 -7.16
C GLY A 473 4.18 -16.36 -8.18
N GLY A 474 5.52 -16.28 -8.14
CA GLY A 474 6.34 -15.60 -9.16
C GLY A 474 6.09 -16.13 -10.56
N ILE A 475 6.04 -17.46 -10.73
CA ILE A 475 5.71 -18.10 -12.01
C ILE A 475 4.31 -17.73 -12.49
N MET A 476 3.32 -17.70 -11.59
CA MET A 476 1.95 -17.29 -11.91
C MET A 476 1.89 -15.81 -12.32
N LYS A 477 2.62 -14.94 -11.60
CA LYS A 477 2.69 -13.50 -11.89
C LYS A 477 3.32 -13.22 -13.26
N VAL A 478 4.33 -13.98 -13.68
CA VAL A 478 4.90 -13.86 -15.05
C VAL A 478 3.82 -14.13 -16.11
N TYR A 479 2.97 -15.13 -15.93
CA TYR A 479 1.84 -15.37 -16.82
C TYR A 479 0.90 -14.16 -16.85
N ARG A 480 0.54 -13.57 -15.68
CA ARG A 480 -0.30 -12.39 -15.57
C ARG A 480 0.27 -11.20 -16.34
N GLU A 481 1.55 -10.85 -16.11
CA GLU A 481 2.20 -9.71 -16.76
C GLU A 481 2.33 -9.89 -18.27
N TRP A 482 2.56 -11.11 -18.74
CA TRP A 482 2.52 -11.41 -20.16
C TRP A 482 1.12 -11.19 -20.76
N ARG A 483 0.06 -11.62 -20.08
CA ARG A 483 -1.32 -11.46 -20.56
C ARG A 483 -1.76 -9.99 -20.55
N ILE A 484 -1.30 -9.19 -19.58
CA ILE A 484 -1.58 -7.74 -19.48
C ILE A 484 -0.83 -6.97 -20.55
N SER A 485 0.45 -7.27 -20.78
CA SER A 485 1.29 -6.53 -21.72
C SER A 485 1.13 -6.98 -23.17
N GLY A 486 0.91 -8.26 -23.42
CA GLY A 486 0.96 -8.87 -24.75
C GLY A 486 2.38 -8.98 -25.32
N ASP A 487 3.43 -8.75 -24.49
CA ASP A 487 4.83 -8.79 -24.92
C ASP A 487 5.33 -10.24 -25.07
N ASN A 488 5.20 -10.76 -26.29
CA ASN A 488 5.59 -12.12 -26.62
C ASN A 488 7.12 -12.31 -26.66
N ASP A 489 7.88 -11.26 -26.85
CA ASP A 489 9.35 -11.33 -26.85
C ASP A 489 9.88 -11.35 -25.43
N TRP A 490 9.23 -10.61 -24.52
CA TRP A 490 9.54 -10.65 -23.09
C TRP A 490 9.33 -12.05 -22.50
N ILE A 491 8.19 -12.68 -22.75
CA ILE A 491 7.92 -14.02 -22.22
C ILE A 491 8.86 -15.08 -22.83
N ARG A 492 9.19 -14.97 -24.12
CA ARG A 492 10.15 -15.88 -24.77
C ARG A 492 11.55 -15.76 -24.16
N ARG A 493 12.00 -14.55 -23.86
CA ARG A 493 13.29 -14.28 -23.21
C ARG A 493 13.32 -14.86 -21.78
N LEU A 494 12.22 -14.76 -21.05
CA LEU A 494 12.17 -15.15 -19.64
C LEU A 494 11.90 -16.66 -19.43
N TYR A 495 11.31 -17.35 -20.40
CA TYR A 495 10.84 -18.73 -20.28
C TYR A 495 11.92 -19.72 -19.81
N PRO A 496 13.19 -19.68 -20.26
CA PRO A 496 14.22 -20.59 -19.76
C PRO A 496 14.44 -20.47 -18.24
N GLN A 497 14.32 -19.28 -17.68
CA GLN A 497 14.45 -19.07 -16.24
C GLN A 497 13.20 -19.54 -15.48
N ILE A 498 12.01 -19.30 -16.04
CA ILE A 498 10.74 -19.81 -15.49
C ILE A 498 10.78 -21.32 -15.41
N LYS A 499 11.27 -21.98 -16.46
CA LYS A 499 11.41 -23.44 -16.50
C LYS A 499 12.38 -23.94 -15.42
N LYS A 500 13.55 -23.32 -15.26
CA LYS A 500 14.50 -23.66 -14.19
C LYS A 500 13.87 -23.51 -12.81
N SER A 501 13.12 -22.42 -12.59
CA SER A 501 12.41 -22.16 -11.33
C SER A 501 11.39 -23.26 -11.03
N MET A 502 10.55 -23.62 -12.03
CA MET A 502 9.57 -24.69 -11.86
C MET A 502 10.22 -26.05 -11.59
N ASP A 503 11.28 -26.38 -12.32
CA ASP A 503 12.04 -27.63 -12.14
C ASP A 503 12.74 -27.67 -10.77
N TYR A 504 13.17 -26.52 -10.23
CA TYR A 504 13.66 -26.41 -8.85
C TYR A 504 12.54 -26.74 -7.85
N CYS A 505 11.37 -26.11 -7.98
CA CYS A 505 10.23 -26.37 -7.08
C CYS A 505 9.85 -27.86 -7.05
N ILE A 506 9.80 -28.50 -8.21
CA ILE A 506 9.47 -29.94 -8.33
C ILE A 506 10.51 -30.78 -7.56
N ARG A 507 11.82 -30.66 -7.89
CA ARG A 507 12.84 -31.51 -7.28
C ARG A 507 13.05 -31.24 -5.78
N THR A 508 12.72 -30.03 -5.31
CA THR A 508 12.92 -29.64 -3.92
C THR A 508 11.73 -30.05 -3.04
N TRP A 509 10.52 -29.78 -3.47
CA TRP A 509 9.34 -29.97 -2.64
C TRP A 509 8.43 -31.16 -3.02
N ASP A 510 8.50 -31.62 -4.28
CA ASP A 510 7.77 -32.78 -4.79
C ASP A 510 8.71 -33.75 -5.54
N PRO A 511 9.81 -34.21 -4.90
CA PRO A 511 10.87 -34.99 -5.58
C PRO A 511 10.42 -36.36 -6.09
N ASP A 512 9.29 -36.87 -5.60
CA ASP A 512 8.69 -38.12 -6.06
C ASP A 512 7.59 -37.91 -7.11
N GLU A 513 7.36 -36.63 -7.54
CA GLU A 513 6.36 -36.24 -8.53
C GLU A 513 4.93 -36.76 -8.23
N LYS A 514 4.51 -36.63 -6.97
CA LYS A 514 3.16 -37.01 -6.51
C LYS A 514 2.11 -35.93 -6.78
N GLY A 515 2.53 -34.72 -7.08
CA GLY A 515 1.66 -33.56 -7.29
C GLY A 515 1.33 -32.78 -6.01
N ALA A 516 2.16 -32.91 -4.96
CA ALA A 516 1.99 -32.17 -3.72
C ALA A 516 3.35 -31.85 -3.08
N LEU A 517 3.43 -30.75 -2.35
CA LEU A 517 4.65 -30.35 -1.65
C LEU A 517 4.79 -31.20 -0.37
N GLU A 518 5.58 -32.26 -0.43
CA GLU A 518 5.78 -33.20 0.70
C GLU A 518 6.96 -32.79 1.60
N GLU A 519 8.03 -32.26 1.02
CA GLU A 519 9.20 -31.80 1.77
C GLU A 519 8.90 -30.45 2.48
N PRO A 520 9.62 -30.11 3.57
CA PRO A 520 9.38 -28.86 4.28
C PRO A 520 9.57 -27.64 3.35
N HIS A 521 8.65 -26.70 3.45
CA HIS A 521 8.62 -25.55 2.57
C HIS A 521 8.25 -24.26 3.32
N HIS A 522 9.14 -23.28 3.18
CA HIS A 522 8.98 -21.94 3.75
C HIS A 522 7.84 -21.17 3.07
N ASN A 523 7.14 -20.34 3.83
CA ASN A 523 5.99 -19.60 3.35
C ASN A 523 5.77 -18.27 4.09
N THR A 524 4.72 -17.55 3.73
CA THR A 524 4.38 -16.20 4.24
C THR A 524 4.15 -16.12 5.75
N TYR A 525 4.07 -17.26 6.45
CA TYR A 525 3.98 -17.29 7.91
C TYR A 525 5.36 -17.40 8.60
N ASP A 526 6.45 -17.17 7.87
CA ASP A 526 7.84 -17.19 8.33
C ASP A 526 8.25 -18.54 8.95
N ILE A 527 7.64 -19.62 8.51
CA ILE A 527 7.85 -20.99 8.99
C ILE A 527 7.85 -21.97 7.84
N GLU A 528 8.28 -23.20 8.12
CA GLU A 528 8.16 -24.32 7.21
C GLU A 528 6.92 -25.15 7.52
N PHE A 529 6.03 -25.33 6.54
CA PHE A 529 5.04 -26.39 6.61
C PHE A 529 5.70 -27.72 6.28
N TRP A 530 5.44 -28.71 7.11
CA TRP A 530 5.97 -30.08 7.02
C TRP A 530 4.88 -31.02 6.50
N GLY A 531 5.05 -31.49 5.27
CA GLY A 531 4.09 -32.31 4.56
C GLY A 531 3.05 -31.50 3.80
N PRO A 532 2.25 -32.18 2.96
CA PRO A 532 1.32 -31.52 2.04
C PRO A 532 0.24 -30.68 2.74
N ASP A 533 0.00 -29.52 2.22
CA ASP A 533 -1.00 -28.56 2.69
C ASP A 533 -1.77 -27.91 1.54
N GLY A 534 -2.92 -27.34 1.86
CA GLY A 534 -3.80 -26.73 0.87
C GLY A 534 -3.22 -25.45 0.27
N MET A 535 -2.59 -24.59 1.09
CA MET A 535 -2.08 -23.27 0.68
C MET A 535 -0.99 -23.40 -0.39
N CYS A 536 0.15 -24.00 -0.05
CA CYS A 536 1.31 -24.09 -0.96
C CYS A 536 1.08 -25.06 -2.12
N THR A 537 0.33 -26.18 -1.90
CA THR A 537 -0.04 -27.09 -3.00
C THR A 537 -0.99 -26.41 -4.00
N SER A 538 -1.84 -25.45 -3.56
CA SER A 538 -2.65 -24.68 -4.50
C SER A 538 -1.82 -23.74 -5.38
N PHE A 539 -0.78 -23.12 -4.83
CA PHE A 539 0.20 -22.37 -5.63
C PHE A 539 0.94 -23.27 -6.62
N TYR A 540 1.29 -24.50 -6.20
CA TYR A 540 1.97 -25.45 -7.08
C TYR A 540 1.12 -25.80 -8.29
N ALA A 541 -0.17 -26.09 -8.10
CA ALA A 541 -1.10 -26.33 -9.20
C ALA A 541 -1.25 -25.09 -10.11
N GLY A 542 -1.35 -23.88 -9.53
CA GLY A 542 -1.43 -22.63 -10.30
C GLY A 542 -0.17 -22.37 -11.12
N ALA A 543 1.02 -22.60 -10.57
CA ALA A 543 2.30 -22.45 -11.27
C ALA A 543 2.47 -23.47 -12.41
N LEU A 544 2.10 -24.74 -12.16
CA LEU A 544 2.06 -25.79 -13.21
C LEU A 544 1.11 -25.41 -14.35
N ASN A 545 -0.07 -24.89 -14.04
CA ASN A 545 -1.01 -24.41 -15.05
C ASN A 545 -0.45 -23.24 -15.86
N SER A 546 0.19 -22.29 -15.18
CA SER A 546 0.81 -21.12 -15.82
C SER A 546 1.92 -21.50 -16.80
N ILE A 547 2.84 -22.38 -16.39
CA ILE A 547 3.96 -22.80 -17.26
C ILE A 547 3.50 -23.67 -18.42
N VAL A 548 2.42 -24.45 -18.26
CA VAL A 548 1.78 -25.22 -19.35
C VAL A 548 1.28 -24.26 -20.42
N HIS A 549 0.51 -23.25 -20.05
CA HIS A 549 -0.02 -22.25 -21.00
C HIS A 549 1.07 -21.44 -21.71
N ILE A 550 2.12 -21.06 -20.98
CA ILE A 550 3.27 -20.34 -21.57
C ILE A 550 4.01 -21.26 -22.55
N GLY A 551 4.32 -22.50 -22.13
CA GLY A 551 5.06 -23.46 -22.96
C GLY A 551 4.28 -23.87 -24.22
N GLU A 552 3.00 -24.13 -24.10
CA GLU A 552 2.13 -24.41 -25.26
C GLU A 552 2.15 -23.27 -26.30
N PHE A 553 2.05 -22.02 -25.82
CA PHE A 553 2.15 -20.84 -26.69
C PHE A 553 3.52 -20.76 -27.40
N LEU A 554 4.60 -21.12 -26.71
CA LEU A 554 5.96 -21.09 -27.25
C LEU A 554 6.30 -22.32 -28.12
N GLY A 555 5.46 -23.35 -28.13
CA GLY A 555 5.67 -24.60 -28.84
C GLY A 555 6.62 -25.58 -28.12
N GLU A 556 6.74 -25.43 -26.79
CA GLU A 556 7.57 -26.28 -25.94
C GLU A 556 6.82 -27.55 -25.48
N ASP A 557 7.57 -28.61 -25.12
CA ASP A 557 6.97 -29.82 -24.53
C ASP A 557 6.63 -29.57 -23.05
N THR A 558 5.33 -29.55 -22.77
CA THR A 558 4.77 -29.35 -21.43
C THR A 558 4.18 -30.60 -20.81
N SER A 559 4.38 -31.77 -21.42
CA SER A 559 3.72 -33.05 -21.02
C SER A 559 3.98 -33.41 -19.56
N ARG A 560 5.20 -33.21 -19.05
CA ARG A 560 5.55 -33.45 -17.64
C ARG A 560 4.78 -32.54 -16.69
N TYR A 561 4.70 -31.24 -17.01
CA TYR A 561 3.99 -30.26 -16.16
C TYR A 561 2.48 -30.49 -16.19
N SER A 562 1.92 -30.85 -17.34
CA SER A 562 0.51 -31.22 -17.49
C SER A 562 0.15 -32.48 -16.68
N ASP A 563 1.05 -33.49 -16.67
CA ASP A 563 0.85 -34.69 -15.84
C ASP A 563 0.90 -34.37 -14.34
N LEU A 564 1.85 -33.54 -13.91
CA LEU A 564 1.95 -33.09 -12.54
C LEU A 564 0.76 -32.23 -12.11
N LEU A 565 0.28 -31.32 -12.98
CA LEU A 565 -0.93 -30.55 -12.72
C LEU A 565 -2.13 -31.48 -12.46
N ARG A 566 -2.33 -32.47 -13.31
CA ARG A 566 -3.41 -33.46 -13.13
C ARG A 566 -3.28 -34.21 -11.81
N LYS A 567 -2.05 -34.61 -11.42
CA LYS A 567 -1.77 -35.28 -10.13
C LYS A 567 -2.05 -34.31 -8.97
N SER A 568 -1.64 -33.03 -9.07
CA SER A 568 -1.83 -32.05 -8.03
C SER A 568 -3.32 -31.78 -7.76
N LEU A 569 -4.10 -31.57 -8.81
CA LEU A 569 -5.55 -31.41 -8.68
C LEU A 569 -6.21 -32.65 -8.04
N LYS A 570 -5.74 -33.84 -8.42
CA LYS A 570 -6.24 -35.07 -7.80
C LYS A 570 -5.86 -35.16 -6.32
N TYR A 571 -4.60 -34.87 -5.98
CA TYR A 571 -4.12 -34.92 -4.60
C TYR A 571 -4.87 -33.94 -3.69
N MET A 572 -5.04 -32.70 -4.12
CA MET A 572 -5.83 -31.70 -3.41
C MET A 572 -7.24 -32.21 -3.11
N ASN A 573 -7.90 -32.76 -4.13
CA ASN A 573 -9.28 -33.21 -4.02
C ASN A 573 -9.48 -34.49 -3.18
N ASP A 574 -8.56 -35.42 -3.27
CA ASP A 574 -8.72 -36.74 -2.65
C ASP A 574 -8.07 -36.83 -1.26
N GLU A 575 -6.94 -36.13 -1.09
CA GLU A 575 -6.09 -36.28 0.09
C GLU A 575 -6.16 -35.09 1.07
N LEU A 576 -6.35 -33.84 0.58
CA LEU A 576 -6.37 -32.65 1.44
C LEU A 576 -7.77 -32.13 1.76
N TRP A 577 -8.81 -32.69 1.13
CA TRP A 577 -10.20 -32.34 1.40
C TRP A 577 -10.78 -33.18 2.54
N ASN A 578 -11.18 -32.55 3.66
CA ASN A 578 -11.72 -33.25 4.83
C ASN A 578 -13.27 -33.42 4.82
N GLY A 579 -13.89 -33.10 3.70
CA GLY A 579 -15.36 -33.11 3.54
C GLY A 579 -16.02 -31.76 3.71
N GLU A 580 -15.27 -30.71 4.16
CA GLU A 580 -15.78 -29.36 4.38
C GLU A 580 -14.79 -28.26 3.98
N TYR A 581 -13.49 -28.47 4.24
CA TYR A 581 -12.42 -27.54 3.86
C TYR A 581 -11.09 -28.28 3.64
N PHE A 582 -10.12 -27.59 3.01
CA PHE A 582 -8.77 -28.13 2.78
C PHE A 582 -7.91 -28.00 4.03
N ILE A 583 -7.06 -29.01 4.27
CA ILE A 583 -6.23 -29.16 5.47
C ILE A 583 -4.76 -29.39 5.13
N GLN A 584 -3.92 -29.44 6.16
CA GLN A 584 -2.54 -29.94 6.09
C GLN A 584 -2.44 -31.37 6.62
N LYS A 585 -1.69 -32.21 5.91
CA LYS A 585 -1.26 -33.52 6.40
C LYS A 585 0.17 -33.41 6.95
N ILE A 586 0.32 -33.20 8.25
CA ILE A 586 1.62 -33.06 8.89
C ILE A 586 2.43 -34.37 8.65
N ARG A 587 3.58 -34.23 8.00
CA ARG A 587 4.52 -35.33 7.72
C ARG A 587 5.94 -34.80 7.94
N TRP A 588 6.73 -35.47 8.75
CA TRP A 588 8.12 -35.09 9.03
C TRP A 588 9.08 -36.27 9.09
N LYS A 589 8.59 -37.50 9.02
CA LYS A 589 9.39 -38.70 8.99
C LYS A 589 9.40 -39.33 7.59
N GLY A 590 10.55 -39.82 7.15
CA GLY A 590 10.71 -40.43 5.83
C GLY A 590 10.82 -39.44 4.69
N LEU A 591 11.11 -38.18 4.97
CA LEU A 591 11.43 -37.13 4.00
C LEU A 591 12.94 -37.14 3.68
N LYS A 592 13.31 -36.42 2.61
CA LYS A 592 14.73 -36.19 2.26
C LYS A 592 15.36 -35.10 3.13
N ALA A 593 14.52 -34.18 3.66
CA ALA A 593 14.95 -33.10 4.54
C ALA A 593 15.50 -33.63 5.87
N GLU A 594 16.32 -32.82 6.50
CA GLU A 594 16.84 -33.06 7.85
C GLU A 594 15.71 -33.07 8.89
N ASP A 595 16.02 -33.65 10.07
CA ASP A 595 15.11 -33.61 11.22
C ASP A 595 14.73 -32.17 11.58
N PRO A 596 13.45 -31.90 11.94
CA PRO A 596 12.99 -30.55 12.28
C PRO A 596 13.82 -29.81 13.33
N THR A 597 14.55 -30.56 14.18
CA THR A 597 15.42 -29.96 15.23
C THR A 597 16.76 -29.46 14.71
N SER A 598 17.14 -29.81 13.48
CA SER A 598 18.38 -29.41 12.81
C SER A 598 18.13 -28.64 11.50
N ALA A 599 16.91 -28.69 10.97
CA ALA A 599 16.56 -27.96 9.76
C ALA A 599 16.68 -26.44 9.96
N GLN A 600 17.16 -25.74 8.93
CA GLN A 600 17.24 -24.29 8.93
C GLN A 600 15.82 -23.68 8.97
N SER A 601 15.61 -22.73 9.88
CA SER A 601 14.34 -22.00 10.04
C SER A 601 14.57 -20.72 10.81
N PHE A 602 13.70 -19.71 10.66
CA PHE A 602 13.76 -18.49 11.48
C PHE A 602 13.49 -18.78 12.97
N HIS A 603 12.76 -19.85 13.29
CA HIS A 603 12.33 -20.19 14.64
C HIS A 603 12.71 -21.63 15.02
N SER A 604 13.90 -22.07 14.64
CA SER A 604 14.35 -23.47 14.70
C SER A 604 14.64 -24.02 16.09
N GLY A 605 14.71 -23.19 17.13
CA GLY A 605 15.05 -23.66 18.48
C GLY A 605 14.09 -24.71 19.03
N TYR A 606 14.62 -25.86 19.50
CA TYR A 606 13.85 -26.91 20.17
C TYR A 606 14.41 -27.15 21.57
N SER A 607 13.69 -26.64 22.60
CA SER A 607 13.95 -27.02 23.99
C SER A 607 13.57 -28.49 24.26
N ASP A 608 13.90 -29.01 25.41
CA ASP A 608 13.52 -30.41 25.81
C ASP A 608 11.98 -30.57 25.85
N GLU A 609 11.27 -29.50 26.23
CA GLU A 609 9.80 -29.49 26.20
C GLU A 609 9.27 -29.51 24.76
N ALA A 610 9.85 -28.70 23.87
CA ALA A 610 9.45 -28.65 22.46
C ALA A 610 9.75 -29.98 21.73
N ARG A 611 10.83 -30.69 22.11
CA ARG A 611 11.14 -32.06 21.60
C ARG A 611 10.06 -33.08 22.00
N LYS A 612 9.51 -32.98 23.20
CA LYS A 612 8.38 -33.83 23.60
C LYS A 612 7.11 -33.54 22.81
N VAL A 613 6.87 -32.29 22.46
CA VAL A 613 5.76 -31.91 21.57
C VAL A 613 5.99 -32.48 20.17
N LEU A 614 7.22 -32.35 19.62
CA LEU A 614 7.59 -32.90 18.31
C LEU A 614 7.31 -34.42 18.23
N GLU A 615 7.69 -35.19 19.25
CA GLU A 615 7.48 -36.63 19.27
C GLU A 615 5.99 -37.01 19.26
N LYS A 616 5.16 -36.21 19.91
CA LYS A 616 3.72 -36.47 20.09
C LYS A 616 2.87 -35.93 18.94
N GLU A 617 3.16 -34.72 18.46
CA GLU A 617 2.27 -33.96 17.57
C GLU A 617 2.91 -33.60 16.21
N GLY A 618 4.22 -33.83 16.05
CA GLY A 618 4.98 -33.41 14.88
C GLY A 618 5.68 -32.05 15.10
N PRO A 619 6.25 -31.45 14.05
CA PRO A 619 6.93 -30.19 14.12
C PRO A 619 6.01 -29.07 14.66
N LYS A 620 6.61 -28.14 15.45
CA LYS A 620 5.87 -26.97 15.90
C LYS A 620 5.45 -26.09 14.72
N TYR A 621 4.45 -25.24 14.96
CA TYR A 621 3.99 -24.23 14.02
C TYR A 621 3.28 -24.75 12.76
N GLN A 622 2.62 -25.90 12.88
CA GLN A 622 1.77 -26.45 11.83
C GLN A 622 0.31 -26.08 12.07
N TYR A 623 -0.56 -26.18 11.04
CA TYR A 623 -1.99 -25.97 11.22
C TYR A 623 -2.80 -27.28 11.17
N GLY A 624 -2.31 -28.37 10.57
CA GLY A 624 -2.96 -29.67 10.56
C GLY A 624 -4.41 -29.62 10.07
N ASN A 625 -5.37 -29.95 10.96
CA ASN A 625 -6.80 -29.92 10.68
C ASN A 625 -7.43 -28.51 10.79
N GLY A 626 -6.63 -27.44 10.86
CA GLY A 626 -7.12 -26.07 10.92
C GLY A 626 -7.82 -25.65 9.62
N CYS A 627 -8.83 -24.81 9.77
CA CYS A 627 -9.46 -24.09 8.67
C CYS A 627 -8.66 -22.82 8.42
N LEU A 628 -7.69 -22.89 7.50
CA LEU A 628 -6.78 -21.79 7.18
C LEU A 628 -7.46 -20.82 6.20
N SER A 629 -7.45 -19.52 6.48
CA SER A 629 -8.18 -18.51 5.69
C SER A 629 -7.71 -18.44 4.25
N ASP A 630 -6.41 -18.42 4.03
CA ASP A 630 -5.78 -18.48 2.70
C ASP A 630 -5.39 -19.89 2.25
N GLY A 631 -6.05 -20.93 2.80
CA GLY A 631 -5.74 -22.34 2.59
C GLY A 631 -5.84 -22.84 1.15
N ILE A 632 -6.38 -22.05 0.23
CA ILE A 632 -6.44 -22.31 -1.22
C ILE A 632 -6.14 -21.05 -2.03
N ILE A 633 -5.26 -20.21 -1.53
CA ILE A 633 -4.92 -18.92 -2.15
C ILE A 633 -4.44 -19.05 -3.61
N GLY A 634 -3.83 -20.18 -3.99
CA GLY A 634 -3.45 -20.45 -5.38
C GLY A 634 -4.64 -20.48 -6.36
N GLY A 635 -5.86 -20.81 -5.89
CA GLY A 635 -7.09 -20.66 -6.67
C GLY A 635 -7.42 -19.20 -6.94
N TRP A 636 -7.48 -18.35 -5.90
CA TRP A 636 -7.63 -16.91 -6.06
C TRP A 636 -6.55 -16.32 -6.98
N MET A 637 -5.27 -16.70 -6.77
CA MET A 637 -4.17 -16.24 -7.58
C MET A 637 -4.32 -16.65 -9.05
N SER A 638 -4.83 -17.85 -9.33
CA SER A 638 -5.15 -18.29 -10.70
C SER A 638 -6.16 -17.34 -11.36
N MET A 639 -7.23 -17.00 -10.65
CA MET A 639 -8.30 -16.15 -11.19
C MET A 639 -7.85 -14.72 -11.43
N VAL A 640 -7.10 -14.10 -10.51
CA VAL A 640 -6.55 -12.75 -10.73
C VAL A 640 -5.48 -12.70 -11.82
N CYS A 641 -4.78 -13.83 -12.05
CA CYS A 641 -3.87 -13.97 -13.19
C CYS A 641 -4.58 -14.23 -14.53
N GLY A 642 -5.89 -14.47 -14.50
CA GLY A 642 -6.69 -14.74 -15.70
C GLY A 642 -6.73 -16.18 -16.15
N LEU A 643 -6.38 -17.11 -15.27
CA LEU A 643 -6.63 -18.53 -15.40
C LEU A 643 -8.01 -18.87 -14.82
N GLU A 644 -8.50 -20.08 -15.10
CA GLU A 644 -9.73 -20.58 -14.47
C GLU A 644 -9.43 -21.18 -13.09
N GLU A 645 -10.45 -21.26 -12.21
CA GLU A 645 -10.36 -21.93 -10.93
C GLU A 645 -10.07 -23.44 -11.12
N PRO A 646 -8.92 -23.94 -10.63
CA PRO A 646 -8.50 -25.31 -10.97
C PRO A 646 -9.10 -26.43 -10.09
N PHE A 647 -9.60 -26.10 -8.88
CA PHE A 647 -9.91 -27.14 -7.85
C PHE A 647 -11.34 -27.65 -7.82
N GLY A 648 -12.21 -27.10 -8.66
CA GLY A 648 -13.62 -27.48 -8.72
C GLY A 648 -14.51 -26.69 -7.77
N LYS A 649 -15.53 -26.12 -8.33
CA LYS A 649 -16.39 -25.08 -7.75
C LYS A 649 -17.00 -25.44 -6.39
N GLU A 650 -17.50 -26.68 -6.22
CA GLU A 650 -18.14 -27.10 -4.98
C GLU A 650 -17.18 -27.11 -3.78
N LYS A 651 -15.94 -27.59 -3.98
CA LYS A 651 -14.96 -27.69 -2.90
C LYS A 651 -14.37 -26.35 -2.55
N VAL A 652 -14.12 -25.51 -3.55
CA VAL A 652 -13.67 -24.13 -3.35
C VAL A 652 -14.73 -23.34 -2.58
N ALA A 653 -15.97 -23.38 -3.03
CA ALA A 653 -17.09 -22.74 -2.33
C ALA A 653 -17.29 -23.32 -0.91
N GLY A 654 -17.14 -24.64 -0.73
CA GLY A 654 -17.18 -25.30 0.57
C GLY A 654 -16.11 -24.77 1.52
N HIS A 655 -14.85 -24.71 1.06
CA HIS A 655 -13.74 -24.17 1.85
C HIS A 655 -13.98 -22.70 2.25
N LEU A 656 -14.29 -21.84 1.29
CA LEU A 656 -14.51 -20.41 1.52
C LEU A 656 -15.71 -20.16 2.45
N ASN A 657 -16.78 -20.92 2.32
CA ASN A 657 -17.92 -20.87 3.24
C ASN A 657 -17.54 -21.32 4.65
N SER A 658 -16.64 -22.29 4.78
CA SER A 658 -16.10 -22.74 6.08
C SER A 658 -15.23 -21.65 6.71
N VAL A 659 -14.35 -21.01 5.92
CA VAL A 659 -13.55 -19.87 6.36
C VAL A 659 -14.46 -18.74 6.85
N TYR A 660 -15.43 -18.32 6.06
CA TYR A 660 -16.39 -17.30 6.47
C TYR A 660 -17.11 -17.68 7.77
N LYS A 661 -17.59 -18.89 7.88
CA LYS A 661 -18.36 -19.38 9.04
C LYS A 661 -17.53 -19.47 10.32
N TYR A 662 -16.30 -19.93 10.24
CA TYR A 662 -15.51 -20.29 11.41
C TYR A 662 -14.50 -19.22 11.79
N ASN A 663 -13.93 -18.50 10.81
CA ASN A 663 -12.85 -17.56 11.04
C ASN A 663 -13.33 -16.12 11.17
N LEU A 664 -14.43 -15.70 10.50
CA LEU A 664 -14.97 -14.36 10.69
C LEU A 664 -15.56 -14.20 12.09
N LYS A 665 -15.10 -13.20 12.80
CA LYS A 665 -15.61 -12.76 14.10
C LYS A 665 -16.11 -11.33 13.98
N HIS A 666 -17.27 -11.06 14.55
CA HIS A 666 -17.81 -9.70 14.61
C HIS A 666 -17.48 -9.01 15.93
N ASP A 667 -16.82 -9.72 16.86
CA ASP A 667 -16.39 -9.26 18.16
C ASP A 667 -15.23 -10.14 18.65
N LEU A 668 -14.14 -9.52 19.09
CA LEU A 668 -12.92 -10.19 19.53
C LEU A 668 -12.67 -10.08 21.04
N ARG A 669 -13.65 -9.61 21.83
CA ARG A 669 -13.48 -9.45 23.30
C ARG A 669 -13.16 -10.75 24.02
N ASP A 670 -13.68 -11.87 23.52
CA ASP A 670 -13.42 -13.21 24.09
C ASP A 670 -12.33 -13.99 23.33
N HIS A 671 -11.64 -13.33 22.37
CA HIS A 671 -10.57 -13.94 21.58
C HIS A 671 -9.19 -13.62 22.18
N ALA A 672 -8.39 -14.67 22.40
CA ALA A 672 -7.03 -14.53 22.89
C ALA A 672 -6.03 -14.40 21.73
N ASN A 673 -5.41 -13.25 21.60
CA ASN A 673 -4.30 -13.01 20.70
C ASN A 673 -3.12 -12.37 21.47
N PRO A 674 -2.17 -13.18 21.99
CA PRO A 674 -1.03 -12.65 22.74
C PRO A 674 0.12 -12.16 21.83
N GLN A 675 0.02 -12.34 20.52
CA GLN A 675 1.09 -12.01 19.57
C GLN A 675 1.09 -10.50 19.23
N ARG A 676 0.22 -10.08 18.33
CA ARG A 676 0.14 -8.69 17.85
C ARG A 676 -1.32 -8.20 17.91
N PRO A 677 -1.83 -7.90 19.13
CA PRO A 677 -3.25 -7.57 19.31
C PRO A 677 -3.68 -6.25 18.65
N GLY A 678 -2.72 -5.39 18.29
CA GLY A 678 -3.02 -4.08 17.68
C GLY A 678 -3.74 -4.15 16.34
N TYR A 679 -3.70 -5.28 15.64
CA TYR A 679 -4.35 -5.41 14.32
C TYR A 679 -5.88 -5.49 14.45
N ALA A 680 -6.37 -6.24 15.40
CA ALA A 680 -7.80 -6.29 15.74
C ALA A 680 -7.97 -6.78 17.18
N VAL A 681 -8.75 -6.08 17.99
CA VAL A 681 -8.91 -6.38 19.41
C VAL A 681 -10.21 -5.79 19.97
N GLY A 682 -10.73 -6.36 21.04
CA GLY A 682 -11.89 -5.85 21.73
C GLY A 682 -13.18 -6.01 20.92
N ASP A 683 -13.88 -4.92 20.68
CA ASP A 683 -15.10 -4.87 19.87
C ASP A 683 -14.86 -4.84 18.35
N ASP A 684 -13.62 -4.91 17.90
CA ASP A 684 -13.32 -5.06 16.48
C ASP A 684 -13.88 -6.38 15.93
N GLY A 685 -14.36 -6.36 14.68
CA GLY A 685 -14.57 -7.55 13.87
C GLY A 685 -13.32 -7.88 13.05
N GLY A 686 -13.19 -9.13 12.58
CA GLY A 686 -12.11 -9.53 11.69
C GLY A 686 -12.10 -11.02 11.35
N LEU A 687 -11.40 -11.34 10.27
CA LEU A 687 -11.22 -12.71 9.81
C LEU A 687 -9.92 -13.29 10.41
N LEU A 688 -10.05 -14.21 11.37
CA LEU A 688 -8.89 -14.90 11.94
C LEU A 688 -8.16 -15.71 10.87
N LEU A 689 -6.83 -15.79 10.97
CA LEU A 689 -6.03 -16.56 10.02
C LEU A 689 -6.35 -18.05 10.06
N CYS A 690 -6.60 -18.62 11.24
CA CYS A 690 -6.93 -20.04 11.34
C CYS A 690 -7.78 -20.37 12.56
N THR A 691 -8.75 -21.26 12.39
CA THR A 691 -9.52 -21.87 13.51
C THR A 691 -9.53 -23.39 13.40
N TRP A 692 -9.87 -24.08 14.49
CA TRP A 692 -9.94 -25.55 14.52
C TRP A 692 -11.35 -26.04 14.91
N PRO A 693 -12.35 -25.82 14.04
CA PRO A 693 -13.75 -26.13 14.38
C PRO A 693 -14.03 -27.63 14.59
N LYS A 694 -13.19 -28.50 14.02
CA LYS A 694 -13.26 -29.95 14.20
C LYS A 694 -12.26 -30.49 15.23
N GLY A 695 -11.66 -29.60 16.04
CA GLY A 695 -10.61 -29.95 17.00
C GLY A 695 -9.26 -30.25 16.34
N GLY A 696 -8.31 -30.67 17.15
CA GLY A 696 -6.96 -31.00 16.69
C GLY A 696 -6.05 -29.76 16.54
N LYS A 697 -6.34 -28.66 17.26
CA LYS A 697 -5.41 -27.54 17.37
C LYS A 697 -4.09 -28.05 17.93
N PRO A 698 -2.95 -27.88 17.22
CA PRO A 698 -1.65 -28.24 17.78
C PRO A 698 -1.35 -27.47 19.06
N SER A 699 -0.52 -28.03 19.97
CA SER A 699 -0.10 -27.32 21.18
C SER A 699 0.70 -26.05 20.85
N LEU A 700 1.43 -26.08 19.73
CA LEU A 700 2.17 -24.96 19.17
C LEU A 700 1.76 -24.79 17.70
N PRO A 701 0.61 -24.15 17.44
CA PRO A 701 0.18 -23.86 16.06
C PRO A 701 1.11 -22.80 15.43
N PHE A 702 0.98 -22.55 14.12
CA PHE A 702 1.76 -21.46 13.53
C PHE A 702 1.47 -20.13 14.25
N VAL A 703 2.53 -19.36 14.41
CA VAL A 703 2.60 -18.27 15.38
C VAL A 703 1.54 -17.19 15.18
N TYR A 704 1.04 -16.99 13.97
CA TYR A 704 0.07 -15.96 13.62
C TYR A 704 -1.38 -16.45 13.58
N SER A 705 -1.64 -17.71 13.95
CA SER A 705 -2.95 -18.37 13.79
C SER A 705 -4.15 -17.58 14.36
N ASP A 706 -3.91 -16.87 15.44
CA ASP A 706 -4.94 -16.14 16.18
C ASP A 706 -5.02 -14.64 15.79
N GLU A 707 -4.29 -14.23 14.74
CA GLU A 707 -4.26 -12.86 14.21
C GLU A 707 -5.30 -12.62 13.13
N VAL A 708 -5.50 -11.33 12.81
CA VAL A 708 -6.28 -10.82 11.69
C VAL A 708 -5.34 -10.03 10.79
N TRP A 709 -5.24 -10.41 9.51
CA TRP A 709 -4.41 -9.72 8.54
C TRP A 709 -5.27 -9.15 7.41
N THR A 710 -5.35 -7.85 7.33
CA THR A 710 -6.24 -7.11 6.44
C THR A 710 -6.09 -7.51 4.97
N GLY A 711 -4.85 -7.75 4.53
CA GLY A 711 -4.62 -8.18 3.14
C GLY A 711 -5.16 -9.58 2.84
N ILE A 712 -5.16 -10.50 3.82
CA ILE A 712 -5.79 -11.82 3.67
C ILE A 712 -7.32 -11.70 3.73
N GLU A 713 -7.87 -10.80 4.54
CA GLU A 713 -9.30 -10.52 4.56
C GLU A 713 -9.81 -10.10 3.18
N PHE A 714 -9.15 -9.15 2.52
CA PHE A 714 -9.51 -8.72 1.16
C PHE A 714 -9.31 -9.82 0.12
N GLN A 715 -8.26 -10.64 0.26
CA GLN A 715 -8.03 -11.79 -0.62
C GLN A 715 -9.18 -12.81 -0.52
N VAL A 716 -9.60 -13.18 0.70
CA VAL A 716 -10.70 -14.11 0.94
C VAL A 716 -12.03 -13.51 0.48
N ALA A 717 -12.28 -12.23 0.75
CA ALA A 717 -13.45 -11.51 0.28
C ALA A 717 -13.56 -11.56 -1.25
N ALA A 718 -12.47 -11.26 -1.95
CA ALA A 718 -12.43 -11.34 -3.41
C ALA A 718 -12.65 -12.76 -3.92
N HIS A 719 -12.06 -13.78 -3.26
CA HIS A 719 -12.23 -15.18 -3.65
C HIS A 719 -13.68 -15.64 -3.48
N LEU A 720 -14.37 -15.27 -2.38
CA LEU A 720 -15.80 -15.48 -2.20
C LEU A 720 -16.63 -14.81 -3.30
N MET A 721 -16.30 -13.58 -3.67
CA MET A 721 -17.00 -12.85 -4.74
C MET A 721 -16.80 -13.53 -6.11
N PHE A 722 -15.61 -14.02 -6.43
CA PHE A 722 -15.36 -14.81 -7.65
C PHE A 722 -16.25 -16.05 -7.72
N GLU A 723 -16.50 -16.71 -6.59
CA GLU A 723 -17.37 -17.87 -6.50
C GLU A 723 -18.87 -17.51 -6.46
N GLY A 724 -19.21 -16.22 -6.45
CA GLY A 724 -20.59 -15.71 -6.46
C GLY A 724 -21.17 -15.43 -5.07
N GLU A 725 -20.40 -15.62 -4.01
CA GLU A 725 -20.77 -15.32 -2.62
C GLU A 725 -20.53 -13.83 -2.27
N VAL A 726 -21.11 -12.94 -3.07
CA VAL A 726 -20.82 -11.49 -3.02
C VAL A 726 -21.09 -10.91 -1.64
N GLU A 727 -22.25 -11.19 -1.02
CA GLU A 727 -22.60 -10.59 0.28
C GLU A 727 -21.65 -11.03 1.40
N LYS A 728 -21.17 -12.28 1.39
CA LYS A 728 -20.19 -12.74 2.36
C LYS A 728 -18.83 -12.03 2.19
N GLY A 729 -18.44 -11.80 0.95
CA GLY A 729 -17.26 -11.00 0.66
C GLY A 729 -17.40 -9.55 1.14
N LEU A 730 -18.56 -8.93 0.89
CA LEU A 730 -18.85 -7.57 1.37
C LEU A 730 -18.87 -7.48 2.90
N ASP A 731 -19.36 -8.49 3.58
CA ASP A 731 -19.37 -8.55 5.05
C ASP A 731 -17.95 -8.53 5.64
N ILE A 732 -17.03 -9.28 5.02
CA ILE A 732 -15.59 -9.21 5.40
C ILE A 732 -15.01 -7.82 5.11
N VAL A 733 -15.31 -7.23 3.95
CA VAL A 733 -14.82 -5.88 3.60
C VAL A 733 -15.30 -4.84 4.61
N ARG A 734 -16.58 -4.90 5.00
CA ARG A 734 -17.15 -4.00 6.02
C ARG A 734 -16.47 -4.17 7.36
N ALA A 735 -16.29 -5.41 7.84
CA ALA A 735 -15.58 -5.68 9.10
C ALA A 735 -14.14 -5.13 9.09
N CYS A 736 -13.48 -5.17 7.93
CA CYS A 736 -12.17 -4.57 7.70
C CYS A 736 -12.22 -3.04 7.86
N LEU A 737 -13.09 -2.37 7.09
CA LEU A 737 -13.19 -0.91 7.07
C LEU A 737 -13.66 -0.32 8.41
N ASP A 738 -14.52 -1.03 9.13
CA ASP A 738 -15.04 -0.57 10.44
C ASP A 738 -13.93 -0.46 11.49
N ARG A 739 -12.81 -1.20 11.35
CA ARG A 739 -11.65 -1.07 12.23
C ARG A 739 -10.81 0.18 11.96
N TYR A 740 -10.93 0.76 10.76
CA TYR A 740 -10.15 1.91 10.30
C TYR A 740 -11.06 3.14 10.25
N ASP A 741 -11.50 3.57 11.42
CA ASP A 741 -12.54 4.57 11.63
C ASP A 741 -12.01 6.01 11.78
N GLY A 742 -10.69 6.21 11.76
CA GLY A 742 -10.06 7.50 12.04
C GLY A 742 -9.97 7.85 13.53
N ILE A 743 -10.72 7.16 14.41
CA ILE A 743 -10.66 7.34 15.85
C ILE A 743 -9.54 6.49 16.48
N ARG A 744 -9.46 5.22 16.08
CA ARG A 744 -8.46 4.26 16.58
C ARG A 744 -7.34 4.02 15.59
N ARG A 745 -7.67 3.90 14.30
CA ARG A 745 -6.72 3.59 13.23
C ARG A 745 -6.92 4.51 12.05
N ASN A 746 -5.81 4.79 11.37
CA ASN A 746 -5.83 5.61 10.17
C ASN A 746 -6.44 4.84 8.98
N PRO A 747 -7.54 5.29 8.36
CA PRO A 747 -8.15 4.65 7.20
C PRO A 747 -7.21 4.50 6.01
N TYR A 748 -6.23 5.40 5.89
CA TYR A 748 -5.27 5.47 4.79
C TYR A 748 -3.92 4.82 5.11
N ASN A 749 -3.87 4.00 6.14
CA ASN A 749 -2.67 3.31 6.59
C ASN A 749 -3.06 1.98 7.23
N GLU A 750 -3.37 1.00 6.40
CA GLU A 750 -3.53 -0.34 6.92
C GLU A 750 -2.20 -0.94 7.33
N TYR A 751 -2.15 -1.60 8.48
CA TYR A 751 -0.92 -2.15 9.02
C TYR A 751 -1.06 -3.62 9.44
N GLU A 752 0.05 -4.30 9.28
CA GLU A 752 0.28 -5.68 9.68
C GLU A 752 1.68 -5.75 10.30
N CYS A 753 2.70 -6.15 9.58
CA CYS A 753 4.09 -6.03 10.03
C CYS A 753 4.69 -4.69 9.57
N GLY A 754 4.09 -3.58 9.94
CA GLY A 754 4.43 -2.21 9.54
C GLY A 754 3.22 -1.44 9.01
N SER A 755 3.38 -0.13 8.87
CA SER A 755 2.43 0.80 8.27
C SER A 755 2.46 0.66 6.75
N TRP A 756 1.36 1.00 6.07
CA TRP A 756 1.22 0.88 4.60
C TRP A 756 1.68 -0.48 4.08
N TYR A 757 1.19 -1.54 4.68
CA TYR A 757 1.65 -2.89 4.41
C TYR A 757 1.12 -3.41 3.08
N ALA A 758 2.01 -3.87 2.22
CA ALA A 758 1.74 -4.20 0.81
C ALA A 758 0.65 -5.24 0.58
N ARG A 759 0.46 -6.18 1.52
CA ARG A 759 -0.56 -7.24 1.41
C ARG A 759 -1.96 -6.67 1.24
N ALA A 760 -2.26 -5.51 1.82
CA ALA A 760 -3.57 -4.86 1.70
C ALA A 760 -3.92 -4.37 0.27
N LEU A 761 -2.93 -4.30 -0.63
CA LEU A 761 -3.17 -4.09 -2.08
C LEU A 761 -3.93 -5.25 -2.75
N SER A 762 -4.19 -6.36 -2.03
CA SER A 762 -5.14 -7.40 -2.44
C SER A 762 -6.56 -6.86 -2.61
N SER A 763 -6.90 -5.75 -1.96
CA SER A 763 -8.19 -5.04 -2.12
C SER A 763 -8.50 -4.71 -3.58
N TYR A 764 -7.50 -4.46 -4.43
CA TYR A 764 -7.73 -4.21 -5.86
C TYR A 764 -8.38 -5.40 -6.58
N SER A 765 -8.18 -6.64 -6.10
CA SER A 765 -8.83 -7.82 -6.67
C SER A 765 -10.34 -7.87 -6.46
N LEU A 766 -10.89 -7.11 -5.52
CA LEU A 766 -12.35 -6.96 -5.34
C LEU A 766 -13.02 -6.42 -6.61
N LEU A 767 -12.36 -5.47 -7.29
CA LEU A 767 -12.83 -4.94 -8.56
C LEU A 767 -12.94 -6.04 -9.62
N GLN A 768 -11.88 -6.85 -9.76
CA GLN A 768 -11.84 -7.96 -10.71
C GLN A 768 -12.89 -9.02 -10.37
N ALA A 769 -13.04 -9.36 -9.08
CA ALA A 769 -13.95 -10.39 -8.61
C ALA A 769 -15.43 -10.03 -8.86
N LEU A 770 -15.83 -8.78 -8.62
CA LEU A 770 -17.20 -8.33 -8.83
C LEU A 770 -17.56 -8.18 -10.30
N THR A 771 -16.65 -7.62 -11.08
CA THR A 771 -16.91 -7.25 -12.49
C THR A 771 -16.57 -8.36 -13.47
N GLY A 772 -15.62 -9.23 -13.12
CA GLY A 772 -15.00 -10.19 -14.02
C GLY A 772 -14.32 -9.55 -15.23
N ILE A 773 -14.02 -8.22 -15.15
CA ILE A 773 -13.37 -7.53 -16.25
C ILE A 773 -11.90 -7.92 -16.30
N ARG A 774 -11.48 -8.37 -17.47
CA ARG A 774 -10.11 -8.76 -17.77
C ARG A 774 -9.81 -8.48 -19.25
N PHE A 775 -8.68 -7.89 -19.52
CA PHE A 775 -8.19 -7.72 -20.89
C PHE A 775 -6.94 -8.57 -21.10
N ASP A 776 -7.03 -9.43 -22.09
CA ASP A 776 -5.92 -10.26 -22.54
C ASP A 776 -5.30 -9.62 -23.78
N ALA A 777 -4.17 -8.95 -23.60
CA ALA A 777 -3.49 -8.24 -24.67
C ALA A 777 -2.87 -9.16 -25.72
N VAL A 778 -2.51 -10.40 -25.36
CA VAL A 778 -1.97 -11.39 -26.31
C VAL A 778 -3.00 -11.71 -27.41
N THR A 779 -4.26 -11.88 -27.03
CA THR A 779 -5.35 -12.19 -27.98
C THR A 779 -6.17 -10.96 -28.36
N GLY A 780 -6.02 -9.84 -27.66
CA GLY A 780 -6.86 -8.64 -27.81
C GLY A 780 -8.31 -8.89 -27.35
N THR A 781 -8.50 -9.75 -26.36
CA THR A 781 -9.84 -10.13 -25.89
C THR A 781 -10.19 -9.45 -24.56
N LEU A 782 -11.33 -8.74 -24.54
CA LEU A 782 -11.95 -8.23 -23.33
C LEU A 782 -12.94 -9.28 -22.81
N PHE A 783 -12.81 -9.67 -21.55
CA PHE A 783 -13.74 -10.54 -20.83
C PHE A 783 -14.52 -9.72 -19.80
N ILE A 784 -15.80 -10.04 -19.62
CA ILE A 784 -16.68 -9.49 -18.59
C ILE A 784 -17.52 -10.64 -18.04
N ASP A 785 -17.23 -11.10 -16.83
CA ASP A 785 -17.93 -12.20 -16.16
C ASP A 785 -18.52 -11.72 -14.84
N SER A 786 -19.52 -10.82 -14.94
CA SER A 786 -20.07 -10.05 -13.82
C SER A 786 -20.75 -10.90 -12.77
N ARG A 787 -20.49 -10.59 -11.49
CA ARG A 787 -21.18 -11.10 -10.30
C ARG A 787 -22.22 -10.13 -9.75
N ILE A 788 -22.30 -8.91 -10.31
CA ILE A 788 -23.17 -7.81 -9.86
C ILE A 788 -24.27 -7.45 -10.86
N GLY A 789 -24.58 -8.36 -11.79
CA GLY A 789 -25.69 -8.21 -12.74
C GLY A 789 -25.27 -7.67 -14.11
N ASN A 790 -26.30 -7.18 -14.83
CA ASN A 790 -26.17 -6.82 -16.26
C ASN A 790 -26.15 -5.30 -16.52
N ASP A 791 -26.15 -4.49 -15.48
CA ASP A 791 -26.07 -3.04 -15.52
C ASP A 791 -25.07 -2.55 -14.48
N PHE A 792 -23.87 -2.22 -14.93
CA PHE A 792 -22.83 -1.65 -14.08
C PHE A 792 -21.78 -0.95 -14.91
N ARG A 793 -21.02 -0.08 -14.25
CA ARG A 793 -19.79 0.51 -14.76
C ARG A 793 -18.71 0.53 -13.69
N SER A 794 -17.47 0.36 -14.11
CA SER A 794 -16.31 0.32 -13.22
C SER A 794 -15.07 0.84 -13.92
N PHE A 795 -14.15 1.37 -13.15
CA PHE A 795 -12.79 1.64 -13.60
C PHE A 795 -12.13 0.36 -14.12
N PHE A 796 -11.36 0.51 -15.18
CA PHE A 796 -10.49 -0.53 -15.71
C PHE A 796 -9.20 0.07 -16.25
N SER A 797 -8.07 -0.60 -16.02
CA SER A 797 -6.76 -0.22 -16.54
C SER A 797 -6.03 -1.43 -17.10
N ALA A 798 -5.37 -1.22 -18.23
CA ALA A 798 -4.47 -2.16 -18.91
C ALA A 798 -3.25 -1.40 -19.42
N GLU A 799 -2.24 -2.11 -19.92
CA GLU A 799 -1.09 -1.43 -20.50
C GLU A 799 -1.50 -0.59 -21.70
N GLY A 800 -1.17 0.68 -21.67
CA GLY A 800 -1.43 1.65 -22.73
C GLY A 800 -2.78 2.35 -22.70
N TRP A 801 -3.74 1.96 -21.83
CA TRP A 801 -5.01 2.66 -21.70
C TRP A 801 -5.71 2.41 -20.37
N TYR A 802 -6.55 3.36 -19.97
CA TYR A 802 -7.53 3.15 -18.91
C TYR A 802 -8.83 3.88 -19.22
N GLY A 803 -9.92 3.48 -18.56
CA GLY A 803 -11.22 4.07 -18.75
C GLY A 803 -12.30 3.40 -17.90
N THR A 804 -13.56 3.61 -18.29
CA THR A 804 -14.73 2.95 -17.72
C THR A 804 -15.16 1.80 -18.60
N VAL A 805 -15.33 0.64 -18.02
CA VAL A 805 -15.83 -0.58 -18.68
C VAL A 805 -17.05 -1.10 -17.93
N GLY A 806 -18.04 -1.62 -18.64
CA GLY A 806 -19.22 -2.17 -17.98
C GLY A 806 -20.21 -2.78 -18.92
N LEU A 807 -21.41 -3.01 -18.38
CA LEU A 807 -22.59 -3.50 -19.11
C LEU A 807 -23.72 -2.48 -19.02
N GLU A 808 -24.35 -2.15 -20.14
CA GLU A 808 -25.63 -1.43 -20.24
C GLU A 808 -26.69 -2.40 -20.74
N LYS A 809 -27.65 -2.78 -19.87
CA LYS A 809 -28.69 -3.79 -20.19
C LYS A 809 -28.08 -5.05 -20.81
N GLY A 810 -27.00 -5.54 -20.22
CA GLY A 810 -26.27 -6.73 -20.65
C GLY A 810 -25.39 -6.56 -21.88
N LYS A 811 -25.25 -5.34 -22.44
CA LYS A 811 -24.39 -5.07 -23.59
C LYS A 811 -23.08 -4.42 -23.15
N PRO A 812 -21.92 -4.93 -23.56
CA PRO A 812 -20.64 -4.40 -23.15
C PRO A 812 -20.36 -3.03 -23.78
N PHE A 813 -19.82 -2.13 -22.95
CA PHE A 813 -19.32 -0.84 -23.43
C PHE A 813 -17.95 -0.54 -22.84
N VAL A 814 -17.22 0.34 -23.53
CA VAL A 814 -15.93 0.90 -23.10
C VAL A 814 -15.95 2.39 -23.39
N LYS A 815 -15.58 3.18 -22.38
CA LYS A 815 -15.29 4.60 -22.48
C LYS A 815 -13.83 4.81 -22.11
N VAL A 816 -13.00 5.15 -23.09
CA VAL A 816 -11.55 5.35 -22.89
C VAL A 816 -11.33 6.75 -22.31
N SER A 817 -10.65 6.86 -21.17
CA SER A 817 -10.27 8.13 -20.55
C SER A 817 -8.85 8.56 -20.91
N LYS A 818 -7.94 7.59 -21.15
CA LYS A 818 -6.57 7.85 -21.61
C LYS A 818 -6.06 6.66 -22.44
N GLY A 819 -5.28 6.96 -23.50
CA GLY A 819 -4.66 5.96 -24.35
C GLY A 819 -5.60 5.39 -25.40
N ASP A 820 -5.24 4.24 -25.99
CA ASP A 820 -5.96 3.59 -27.08
C ASP A 820 -6.33 2.14 -26.75
N ALA A 821 -7.62 1.85 -26.67
CA ALA A 821 -8.13 0.51 -26.45
C ALA A 821 -8.36 -0.24 -27.76
N THR A 822 -7.46 -1.16 -28.12
CA THR A 822 -7.62 -2.05 -29.27
C THR A 822 -8.21 -3.39 -28.84
N ILE A 823 -9.55 -3.51 -28.90
CA ILE A 823 -10.28 -4.72 -28.53
C ILE A 823 -10.71 -5.48 -29.79
N LYS A 824 -10.09 -6.64 -30.02
CA LYS A 824 -10.40 -7.52 -31.18
C LYS A 824 -11.62 -8.41 -30.94
N LYS A 825 -11.86 -8.77 -29.67
CA LYS A 825 -12.93 -9.68 -29.26
C LYS A 825 -13.45 -9.29 -27.88
N CYS A 826 -14.74 -9.41 -27.64
CA CYS A 826 -15.31 -9.28 -26.32
C CYS A 826 -16.13 -10.52 -25.98
N MET A 827 -15.95 -11.03 -24.76
CA MET A 827 -16.68 -12.16 -24.20
C MET A 827 -17.43 -11.71 -22.95
N VAL A 828 -18.74 -11.88 -22.92
CA VAL A 828 -19.58 -11.58 -21.78
C VAL A 828 -20.22 -12.86 -21.29
N ASN A 829 -19.91 -13.30 -20.08
CA ASN A 829 -20.40 -14.57 -19.50
C ASN A 829 -20.24 -15.72 -20.50
N GLY A 830 -19.05 -15.88 -21.08
CA GLY A 830 -18.72 -16.90 -22.07
C GLY A 830 -19.29 -16.70 -23.49
N ARG A 831 -20.05 -15.62 -23.74
CA ARG A 831 -20.67 -15.35 -25.06
C ARG A 831 -19.94 -14.22 -25.79
N LYS A 832 -19.64 -14.43 -27.08
CA LYS A 832 -19.06 -13.37 -27.92
C LYS A 832 -20.07 -12.26 -28.17
N MET A 833 -19.72 -11.01 -27.84
CA MET A 833 -20.55 -9.83 -28.03
C MET A 833 -19.77 -8.69 -28.71
N LYS A 834 -20.49 -7.74 -29.34
CA LYS A 834 -19.87 -6.53 -29.90
C LYS A 834 -19.80 -5.46 -28.79
N VAL A 835 -18.61 -4.90 -28.62
CA VAL A 835 -18.39 -3.76 -27.70
C VAL A 835 -18.92 -2.48 -28.34
N LYS A 836 -19.58 -1.66 -27.53
CA LYS A 836 -19.89 -0.27 -27.88
C LYS A 836 -18.81 0.64 -27.27
N PHE A 837 -18.20 1.47 -28.11
CA PHE A 837 -17.33 2.52 -27.64
C PHE A 837 -18.13 3.79 -27.42
N HIS A 838 -18.02 4.38 -26.21
CA HIS A 838 -18.53 5.71 -25.92
C HIS A 838 -17.39 6.71 -26.16
N VAL A 839 -17.69 7.76 -26.91
CA VAL A 839 -16.80 8.91 -27.11
C VAL A 839 -17.33 10.03 -26.22
N ASP A 840 -16.45 10.73 -25.52
CA ASP A 840 -16.80 11.93 -24.75
C ASP A 840 -17.20 13.07 -25.65
#